data_7dafbd62ffca4d0e5a2195ada0f83104
#
_entry.id   7dafbd62ffca4d0e5a2195ada0f83104
#
_cell.length_a   1.000
_cell.length_b   1.000
_cell.length_c   1.000
_cell.angle_alpha   90.00
_cell.angle_beta   90.00
_cell.angle_gamma   90.00
#
_symmetry.space_group_name_H-M   'P 1'
#
loop_
_entity.id
_entity.type
_entity.pdbx_description
1 polymer ?
#
loop_
_entity_poly.entity_id
_entity_poly.type
_entity_poly.pdbx_seq_one_letter_code
_entity_poly.pdbx_strand_id
1 'polypeptide(L)'
;YGMFKTSVFPVPPGAERKVSLKFSQLLRKDGKLTDLIIPLSTAKYTSSPVEKLSIHAAIETTHELKSVYSPTHAVNIERPDNKHAVVKFETKDTIPTTDFRLLFDTADGQLGASIVSYRPETGDEGYFLLLASPEIKSASDERPAKTVIFVVDRSGSMSGKKIEQAKEAAKFVLNNLRQGDTFNIVAYDSTVESFRPELQKYDDETRKAALGFVEGLYAGGSTNIDGALSTALAMIKDELRPNFVLFLTDGLPTVGEKSEAKIATNAKQNNKLRTRMINFGVGYDVNSRLLDRLSRDNFGQSEYVRPDENIEAHVSKVYNKLGAPVMTNVAVKVDIEGASEYGGVSRVYPRDVYDLFAGEQLVMVGRYKKTGSAKITITGKVSGQEQKFDFPASFVEKSGDQSFGFVEKLWALRRIGEIIDEIDLKGKNDELVKELVSLSTKHGILTPYTSFLADESAPARSLADVRLHLERAGVAVERLREAEGISGVSQRAGKFNFQSAQLARSASAPAFGGLAGAPAGGRGAGMPMPGGEGGGYGGAGFIGGRGGNTYRDIDSDKTITSNGVQNAGKETLYKRGNQWIANNAKDLDPEKDKAKIQEIKRFSDEYFAIVRANTQDENSVLAAQQEGEELLVRFRGQAYLVK
;
A
#
# COMPACT_ATOMS: atom_id res chain seq x y z
N TYR A 1 -0.08 32.22 -1.71
CA TYR A 1 0.77 31.92 -2.88
C TYR A 1 0.74 33.09 -3.83
N GLY A 2 1.94 33.63 -4.22
CA GLY A 2 2.07 34.59 -5.29
C GLY A 2 1.74 33.93 -6.64
N MET A 3 0.85 34.50 -7.42
CA MET A 3 0.56 34.04 -8.77
C MET A 3 1.54 34.71 -9.73
N PHE A 4 2.35 33.90 -10.42
CA PHE A 4 3.16 34.38 -11.52
C PHE A 4 2.38 34.20 -12.82
N LYS A 5 2.15 35.25 -13.55
CA LYS A 5 1.56 35.23 -14.89
C LYS A 5 2.63 35.55 -15.92
N THR A 6 2.83 34.65 -16.86
CA THR A 6 3.67 34.90 -18.03
C THR A 6 2.90 34.59 -19.30
N SER A 7 3.23 35.29 -20.37
CA SER A 7 2.64 35.03 -21.68
C SER A 7 3.74 34.57 -22.61
N VAL A 8 3.53 33.42 -23.26
CA VAL A 8 4.45 32.88 -24.25
C VAL A 8 3.88 33.19 -25.63
N PHE A 9 4.50 34.14 -26.32
CA PHE A 9 4.04 34.62 -27.63
C PHE A 9 5.22 35.03 -28.50
N PRO A 10 5.21 34.83 -29.83
CA PRO A 10 4.23 34.03 -30.57
C PRO A 10 4.53 32.53 -30.53
N VAL A 11 3.46 31.70 -30.65
CA VAL A 11 3.58 30.25 -30.89
C VAL A 11 3.00 29.96 -32.27
N PRO A 12 3.83 29.87 -33.30
CA PRO A 12 3.37 29.57 -34.65
C PRO A 12 2.72 28.16 -34.73
N PRO A 13 1.84 27.91 -35.69
CA PRO A 13 1.28 26.59 -35.89
C PRO A 13 2.36 25.50 -36.04
N GLY A 14 2.25 24.39 -35.30
CA GLY A 14 3.21 23.29 -35.32
C GLY A 14 4.54 23.57 -34.58
N ALA A 15 4.69 24.71 -33.92
CA ALA A 15 5.92 25.05 -33.16
C ALA A 15 5.80 24.63 -31.71
N GLU A 16 6.89 24.07 -31.18
CA GLU A 16 7.06 23.79 -29.74
C GLU A 16 7.65 25.00 -29.02
N ARG A 17 7.25 25.20 -27.78
CA ARG A 17 7.85 26.20 -26.88
C ARG A 17 8.21 25.56 -25.55
N LYS A 18 9.45 25.71 -25.15
CA LYS A 18 9.95 25.29 -23.85
C LYS A 18 9.92 26.46 -22.87
N VAL A 19 9.25 26.28 -21.75
CA VAL A 19 9.24 27.21 -20.63
C VAL A 19 10.08 26.64 -19.50
N SER A 20 11.06 27.38 -19.01
CA SER A 20 11.88 27.02 -17.86
C SER A 20 11.62 28.00 -16.74
N LEU A 21 11.26 27.47 -15.56
CA LEU A 21 11.09 28.25 -14.34
C LEU A 21 12.15 27.82 -13.32
N LYS A 22 12.77 28.79 -12.68
CA LYS A 22 13.69 28.58 -11.55
C LYS A 22 13.21 29.41 -10.37
N PHE A 23 12.99 28.77 -9.25
CA PHE A 23 12.55 29.45 -8.04
C PHE A 23 13.23 28.82 -6.81
N SER A 24 13.24 29.56 -5.71
CA SER A 24 13.70 29.10 -4.40
C SER A 24 12.60 29.35 -3.38
N GLN A 25 12.42 28.43 -2.46
CA GLN A 25 11.46 28.57 -1.37
C GLN A 25 12.01 27.99 -0.07
N LEU A 26 11.58 28.55 1.05
CA LEU A 26 11.81 27.95 2.36
C LEU A 26 10.80 26.82 2.54
N LEU A 27 11.31 25.62 2.87
CA LEU A 27 10.47 24.47 3.16
C LEU A 27 9.87 24.60 4.56
N ARG A 28 8.63 24.16 4.68
CA ARG A 28 7.96 24.07 5.98
C ARG A 28 8.61 22.96 6.82
N LYS A 29 8.80 23.23 8.11
CA LYS A 29 9.22 22.24 9.09
C LYS A 29 8.14 22.04 10.15
N ASP A 30 7.93 20.79 10.53
CA ASP A 30 7.14 20.40 11.68
C ASP A 30 8.03 19.51 12.57
N GLY A 31 8.59 20.10 13.63
CA GLY A 31 9.65 19.48 14.41
C GLY A 31 10.88 19.18 13.54
N LYS A 32 11.23 17.91 13.41
CA LYS A 32 12.35 17.43 12.59
C LYS A 32 11.94 17.14 11.13
N LEU A 33 10.65 17.03 10.86
CA LEU A 33 10.10 16.67 9.56
C LEU A 33 10.07 17.90 8.64
N THR A 34 10.68 17.78 7.48
CA THR A 34 10.66 18.79 6.41
C THR A 34 9.63 18.38 5.36
N ASP A 35 8.84 19.33 4.88
CA ASP A 35 7.71 19.14 3.97
C ASP A 35 7.93 19.93 2.68
N LEU A 36 8.13 19.21 1.57
CA LEU A 36 8.22 19.76 0.23
C LEU A 36 6.92 19.48 -0.53
N ILE A 37 6.28 20.53 -1.05
CA ILE A 37 5.10 20.43 -1.92
C ILE A 37 5.43 21.07 -3.27
N ILE A 38 5.26 20.30 -4.34
CA ILE A 38 5.34 20.77 -5.73
C ILE A 38 3.94 20.73 -6.31
N PRO A 39 3.34 21.90 -6.64
CA PRO A 39 2.02 21.95 -7.26
C PRO A 39 2.03 21.26 -8.63
N LEU A 40 1.27 20.19 -8.77
CA LEU A 40 1.13 19.43 -10.02
C LEU A 40 -0.31 19.30 -10.49
N SER A 41 -1.28 19.58 -9.62
CA SER A 41 -2.71 19.38 -9.94
C SER A 41 -3.14 20.30 -11.08
N THR A 42 -3.11 19.78 -12.29
CA THR A 42 -3.49 20.49 -13.52
C THR A 42 -4.90 20.17 -13.98
N ALA A 43 -5.54 19.16 -13.41
CA ALA A 43 -6.88 18.69 -13.81
C ALA A 43 -7.95 19.80 -13.82
N LYS A 44 -7.77 20.83 -13.01
CA LYS A 44 -8.64 22.03 -12.97
C LYS A 44 -8.42 23.02 -14.11
N TYR A 45 -7.32 22.88 -14.86
CA TYR A 45 -6.95 23.81 -15.94
C TYR A 45 -6.96 23.17 -17.33
N THR A 46 -6.85 21.86 -17.41
CA THR A 46 -6.83 21.12 -18.67
C THR A 46 -7.45 19.74 -18.54
N SER A 47 -8.10 19.28 -19.60
CA SER A 47 -8.57 17.91 -19.77
C SER A 47 -7.59 17.07 -20.59
N SER A 48 -6.55 17.69 -21.16
CA SER A 48 -5.54 16.97 -21.94
C SER A 48 -4.50 16.33 -21.02
N PRO A 49 -4.16 15.06 -21.24
CA PRO A 49 -3.10 14.41 -20.48
C PRO A 49 -1.73 15.02 -20.77
N VAL A 50 -0.85 14.98 -19.79
CA VAL A 50 0.57 15.29 -19.93
C VAL A 50 1.25 14.05 -20.48
N GLU A 51 1.94 14.18 -21.64
CA GLU A 51 2.60 13.05 -22.31
C GLU A 51 3.67 12.41 -21.42
N LYS A 52 4.48 13.24 -20.76
CA LYS A 52 5.48 12.78 -19.81
C LYS A 52 5.61 13.74 -18.64
N LEU A 53 5.48 13.21 -17.43
CA LEU A 53 5.75 13.91 -16.18
C LEU A 53 6.87 13.20 -15.43
N SER A 54 7.96 13.88 -15.14
CA SER A 54 9.05 13.35 -14.32
C SER A 54 9.42 14.33 -13.22
N ILE A 55 9.72 13.80 -12.04
CA ILE A 55 10.23 14.54 -10.89
C ILE A 55 11.54 13.90 -10.47
N HIS A 56 12.55 14.73 -10.29
CA HIS A 56 13.83 14.35 -9.76
C HIS A 56 14.17 15.32 -8.62
N ALA A 57 14.14 14.83 -7.38
CA ALA A 57 14.48 15.61 -6.21
C ALA A 57 15.78 15.06 -5.58
N ALA A 58 16.80 15.91 -5.50
CA ALA A 58 18.02 15.62 -4.77
C ALA A 58 17.91 16.26 -3.38
N ILE A 59 18.08 15.45 -2.34
CA ILE A 59 18.07 15.88 -0.95
C ILE A 59 19.51 15.82 -0.44
N GLU A 60 19.96 16.92 0.13
CA GLU A 60 21.24 17.03 0.84
C GLU A 60 20.98 17.61 2.23
N THR A 61 21.52 16.99 3.26
CA THR A 61 21.31 17.38 4.65
C THR A 61 22.61 17.45 5.43
N THR A 62 22.66 18.32 6.43
CA THR A 62 23.84 18.44 7.32
C THR A 62 23.90 17.33 8.37
N HIS A 63 22.74 16.81 8.81
CA HIS A 63 22.58 15.68 9.71
C HIS A 63 22.18 14.44 8.93
N GLU A 64 22.19 13.27 9.57
CA GLU A 64 21.78 12.04 8.92
C GLU A 64 20.30 12.07 8.52
N LEU A 65 20.04 11.72 7.26
CA LEU A 65 18.71 11.61 6.67
C LEU A 65 18.09 10.26 7.06
N LYS A 66 17.06 10.26 7.89
CA LYS A 66 16.42 9.04 8.39
C LYS A 66 15.22 8.63 7.54
N SER A 67 14.19 9.45 7.46
CA SER A 67 12.98 9.15 6.70
C SER A 67 12.93 9.95 5.41
N VAL A 68 12.47 9.31 4.33
CA VAL A 68 12.06 9.96 3.09
C VAL A 68 10.77 9.29 2.64
N TYR A 69 9.70 10.05 2.54
CA TYR A 69 8.38 9.50 2.32
C TYR A 69 7.50 10.43 1.48
N SER A 70 6.85 9.88 0.47
CA SER A 70 5.81 10.60 -0.28
C SER A 70 4.43 10.01 0.05
N PRO A 71 3.52 10.78 0.65
CA PRO A 71 2.14 10.32 0.91
C PRO A 71 1.26 10.37 -0.34
N THR A 72 1.74 11.01 -1.43
CA THR A 72 0.93 11.31 -2.61
C THR A 72 1.35 10.54 -3.87
N HIS A 73 2.61 10.15 -4.00
CA HIS A 73 3.15 9.50 -5.18
C HIS A 73 4.03 8.30 -4.80
N ALA A 74 3.94 7.24 -5.57
CA ALA A 74 4.87 6.12 -5.44
C ALA A 74 6.22 6.52 -6.05
N VAL A 75 7.22 6.73 -5.23
CA VAL A 75 8.53 7.23 -5.62
C VAL A 75 9.59 6.14 -5.50
N ASN A 76 10.61 6.22 -6.35
CA ASN A 76 11.84 5.47 -6.17
C ASN A 76 12.84 6.34 -5.39
N ILE A 77 13.41 5.78 -4.31
CA ILE A 77 14.34 6.49 -3.43
C ILE A 77 15.67 5.76 -3.47
N GLU A 78 16.69 6.44 -3.94
CA GLU A 78 18.09 6.01 -3.92
C GLU A 78 18.83 6.80 -2.84
N ARG A 79 19.62 6.14 -2.03
CA ARG A 79 20.43 6.77 -0.98
C ARG A 79 21.90 6.46 -1.22
N PRO A 80 22.66 7.38 -1.80
CA PRO A 80 24.09 7.24 -1.99
C PRO A 80 24.86 7.12 -0.67
N ASP A 81 24.41 7.82 0.35
CA ASP A 81 24.94 7.80 1.71
C ASP A 81 23.86 8.21 2.74
N ASN A 82 24.26 8.40 4.01
CA ASN A 82 23.34 8.75 5.09
C ASN A 82 22.90 10.22 5.13
N LYS A 83 23.41 11.09 4.26
CA LYS A 83 23.05 12.53 4.18
C LYS A 83 22.41 12.90 2.85
N HIS A 84 22.45 12.01 1.87
CA HIS A 84 21.95 12.27 0.53
C HIS A 84 20.86 11.26 0.15
N ALA A 85 19.84 11.76 -0.54
CA ALA A 85 18.86 10.92 -1.22
C ALA A 85 18.46 11.52 -2.57
N VAL A 86 18.19 10.65 -3.52
CA VAL A 86 17.64 11.00 -4.83
C VAL A 86 16.27 10.35 -4.95
N VAL A 87 15.26 11.18 -5.11
CA VAL A 87 13.86 10.74 -5.24
C VAL A 87 13.43 10.93 -6.69
N LYS A 88 12.96 9.86 -7.30
CA LYS A 88 12.53 9.82 -8.71
C LYS A 88 11.08 9.41 -8.82
N PHE A 89 10.32 10.10 -9.65
CA PHE A 89 8.96 9.75 -10.05
C PHE A 89 8.81 10.00 -11.54
N GLU A 90 8.22 9.09 -12.26
CA GLU A 90 7.90 9.24 -13.69
C GLU A 90 6.54 8.62 -13.99
N THR A 91 5.76 9.31 -14.81
CA THR A 91 4.50 8.81 -15.37
C THR A 91 4.28 9.38 -16.77
N LYS A 92 3.46 8.73 -17.57
CA LYS A 92 3.11 9.12 -18.94
C LYS A 92 1.60 9.18 -19.13
N ASP A 93 1.16 9.95 -20.08
CA ASP A 93 -0.23 10.03 -20.54
C ASP A 93 -1.23 10.19 -19.38
N THR A 94 -0.92 11.09 -18.46
CA THR A 94 -1.69 11.26 -17.22
C THR A 94 -2.11 12.71 -16.99
N ILE A 95 -3.28 12.91 -16.40
CA ILE A 95 -3.70 14.22 -15.88
C ILE A 95 -3.38 14.25 -14.38
N PRO A 96 -2.40 15.07 -13.94
CA PRO A 96 -2.07 15.16 -12.53
C PRO A 96 -3.24 15.77 -11.74
N THR A 97 -3.76 15.02 -10.77
CA THR A 97 -4.90 15.41 -9.93
C THR A 97 -4.49 15.77 -8.51
N THR A 98 -3.25 15.48 -8.14
CA THR A 98 -2.72 15.65 -6.79
C THR A 98 -1.35 16.27 -6.87
N ASP A 99 -1.07 17.23 -5.99
CA ASP A 99 0.25 17.84 -5.86
C ASP A 99 1.27 16.80 -5.35
N PHE A 100 2.49 16.91 -5.83
CA PHE A 100 3.57 16.05 -5.33
C PHE A 100 3.99 16.54 -3.94
N ARG A 101 4.02 15.61 -2.99
CA ARG A 101 4.45 15.90 -1.63
C ARG A 101 5.54 14.95 -1.20
N LEU A 102 6.59 15.48 -0.60
CA LEU A 102 7.72 14.74 -0.09
C LEU A 102 8.02 15.19 1.34
N LEU A 103 8.00 14.24 2.25
CA LEU A 103 8.36 14.42 3.66
C LEU A 103 9.71 13.77 3.89
N PHE A 104 10.61 14.46 4.58
CA PHE A 104 11.87 13.87 5.01
C PHE A 104 12.31 14.45 6.36
N ASP A 105 13.00 13.65 7.15
CA ASP A 105 13.53 14.06 8.43
C ASP A 105 15.01 13.74 8.60
N THR A 106 15.61 14.40 9.57
CA THR A 106 17.01 14.21 9.95
C THR A 106 17.11 13.93 11.45
N ALA A 107 17.88 12.93 11.82
CA ALA A 107 18.16 12.59 13.20
C ALA A 107 19.53 11.95 13.35
N ASP A 108 20.16 12.14 14.48
CA ASP A 108 21.37 11.41 14.84
C ASP A 108 21.01 10.11 15.58
N GLY A 109 21.78 9.04 15.38
CA GLY A 109 21.61 7.76 16.07
C GLY A 109 21.09 6.61 15.21
N GLN A 110 20.94 5.42 15.81
CA GLN A 110 20.64 4.16 15.10
C GLN A 110 19.20 4.06 14.58
N LEU A 111 18.28 4.83 15.13
CA LEU A 111 16.88 4.86 14.72
C LEU A 111 16.38 6.30 14.72
N GLY A 112 15.74 6.72 13.64
CA GLY A 112 14.99 7.98 13.54
C GLY A 112 13.49 7.74 13.63
N ALA A 113 12.75 8.58 14.33
CA ALA A 113 11.30 8.57 14.31
C ALA A 113 10.75 9.99 14.35
N SER A 114 9.70 10.21 13.56
CA SER A 114 8.96 11.46 13.47
C SER A 114 7.47 11.19 13.48
N ILE A 115 6.70 12.06 14.15
CA ILE A 115 5.24 11.97 14.19
C ILE A 115 4.62 13.25 13.62
N VAL A 116 3.54 13.07 12.89
CA VAL A 116 2.64 14.13 12.46
C VAL A 116 1.27 13.85 13.05
N SER A 117 0.66 14.84 13.69
CA SER A 117 -0.70 14.74 14.19
C SER A 117 -1.63 15.68 13.42
N TYR A 118 -2.86 15.23 13.18
CA TYR A 118 -3.90 15.96 12.47
C TYR A 118 -5.23 15.81 13.19
N ARG A 119 -5.90 16.93 13.50
CA ARG A 119 -7.23 16.96 14.11
C ARG A 119 -8.05 18.05 13.43
N PRO A 120 -9.04 17.67 12.61
CA PRO A 120 -9.82 18.65 11.83
C PRO A 120 -10.66 19.56 12.71
N GLU A 121 -11.29 19.01 13.77
CA GLU A 121 -12.15 19.78 14.70
C GLU A 121 -11.82 19.45 16.16
N THR A 122 -12.00 20.45 17.02
CA THR A 122 -11.84 20.29 18.48
C THR A 122 -12.98 19.40 19.01
N GLY A 123 -12.65 18.44 19.87
CA GLY A 123 -13.61 17.50 20.44
C GLY A 123 -13.73 16.17 19.70
N ASP A 124 -13.42 16.13 18.40
CA ASP A 124 -13.28 14.88 17.65
C ASP A 124 -11.99 14.15 17.99
N GLU A 125 -11.90 12.86 17.64
CA GLU A 125 -10.61 12.16 17.70
C GLU A 125 -9.70 12.67 16.59
N GLY A 126 -8.42 12.89 16.93
CA GLY A 126 -7.39 13.21 15.95
C GLY A 126 -6.76 11.96 15.32
N TYR A 127 -5.94 12.18 14.32
CA TYR A 127 -5.19 11.16 13.58
C TYR A 127 -3.69 11.44 13.67
N PHE A 128 -2.88 10.40 13.64
CA PHE A 128 -1.43 10.57 13.59
C PHE A 128 -0.78 9.65 12.57
N LEU A 129 0.36 10.08 12.08
CA LEU A 129 1.29 9.33 11.26
C LEU A 129 2.63 9.30 11.98
N LEU A 130 3.10 8.11 12.31
CA LEU A 130 4.45 7.85 12.78
C LEU A 130 5.28 7.27 11.63
N LEU A 131 6.42 7.89 11.36
CA LEU A 131 7.44 7.42 10.44
C LEU A 131 8.65 7.02 11.28
N ALA A 132 9.12 5.77 11.17
CA ALA A 132 10.35 5.35 11.82
C ALA A 132 11.24 4.60 10.84
N SER A 133 12.52 4.96 10.81
CA SER A 133 13.51 4.38 9.90
C SER A 133 14.78 4.03 10.67
N PRO A 134 15.28 2.78 10.57
CA PRO A 134 16.56 2.41 11.11
C PRO A 134 17.69 3.10 10.32
N GLU A 135 18.82 3.31 10.99
CA GLU A 135 20.02 3.80 10.34
C GLU A 135 20.41 2.88 9.18
N ILE A 136 20.64 3.47 8.02
CA ILE A 136 21.24 2.75 6.90
C ILE A 136 22.74 2.69 7.20
N LYS A 137 23.20 1.60 7.82
CA LYS A 137 24.62 1.32 7.80
C LYS A 137 25.03 1.14 6.34
N SER A 138 25.92 1.99 5.86
CA SER A 138 26.55 1.76 4.56
C SER A 138 27.09 0.32 4.55
N ALA A 139 26.91 -0.36 3.45
CA ALA A 139 27.14 -1.79 3.25
C ALA A 139 28.46 -2.30 3.85
N SER A 140 28.52 -2.48 5.16
CA SER A 140 29.43 -3.47 5.72
C SER A 140 28.81 -4.84 5.46
N ASP A 141 29.60 -5.76 4.93
CA ASP A 141 29.21 -7.13 4.52
C ASP A 141 28.64 -8.01 5.66
N GLU A 142 28.45 -7.49 6.84
CA GLU A 142 27.94 -8.20 8.00
C GLU A 142 26.41 -8.16 8.11
N ARG A 143 25.72 -8.70 7.10
CA ARG A 143 24.30 -9.03 7.28
C ARG A 143 24.22 -10.30 8.11
N PRO A 144 23.39 -10.34 9.19
CA PRO A 144 23.23 -11.54 9.98
C PRO A 144 22.76 -12.69 9.10
N ALA A 145 23.36 -13.86 9.32
CA ALA A 145 23.00 -15.10 8.64
C ALA A 145 21.54 -15.44 8.97
N LYS A 146 20.82 -15.96 7.99
CA LYS A 146 19.39 -16.31 8.07
C LYS A 146 19.16 -17.79 7.83
N THR A 147 17.98 -18.26 8.21
CA THR A 147 17.44 -19.57 7.86
C THR A 147 16.34 -19.41 6.83
N VAL A 148 16.39 -20.14 5.73
CA VAL A 148 15.35 -20.15 4.69
C VAL A 148 14.94 -21.58 4.38
N ILE A 149 13.65 -21.90 4.57
CA ILE A 149 13.07 -23.16 4.10
C ILE A 149 12.10 -22.84 2.96
N PHE A 150 12.36 -23.45 1.80
CA PHE A 150 11.47 -23.34 0.66
C PHE A 150 10.54 -24.54 0.62
N VAL A 151 9.24 -24.32 0.84
CA VAL A 151 8.21 -25.36 0.85
C VAL A 151 7.47 -25.31 -0.48
N VAL A 152 7.60 -26.36 -1.29
CA VAL A 152 7.12 -26.38 -2.67
C VAL A 152 6.04 -27.42 -2.84
N ASP A 153 4.87 -26.99 -3.27
CA ASP A 153 3.81 -27.86 -3.76
C ASP A 153 4.26 -28.51 -5.08
N ARG A 154 4.18 -29.84 -5.12
CA ARG A 154 4.38 -30.63 -6.35
C ARG A 154 3.19 -31.53 -6.61
N SER A 155 1.99 -31.18 -6.10
CA SER A 155 0.74 -31.89 -6.40
C SER A 155 0.41 -31.88 -7.90
N GLY A 156 -0.56 -32.69 -8.30
CA GLY A 156 -0.90 -32.87 -9.72
C GLY A 156 -1.31 -31.58 -10.44
N SER A 157 -1.90 -30.60 -9.74
CA SER A 157 -2.31 -29.29 -10.24
C SER A 157 -1.11 -28.41 -10.64
N MET A 158 0.07 -28.66 -10.07
CA MET A 158 1.31 -27.96 -10.41
C MET A 158 1.92 -28.38 -11.76
N SER A 159 1.34 -29.35 -12.45
CA SER A 159 1.90 -29.88 -13.72
C SER A 159 2.11 -28.81 -14.79
N GLY A 160 3.10 -29.04 -15.65
CA GLY A 160 3.44 -28.15 -16.75
C GLY A 160 4.21 -26.90 -16.33
N LYS A 161 3.78 -25.73 -16.78
CA LYS A 161 4.48 -24.45 -16.57
C LYS A 161 4.68 -24.12 -15.08
N LYS A 162 3.72 -24.45 -14.22
CA LYS A 162 3.77 -24.07 -12.79
C LYS A 162 4.95 -24.73 -12.07
N ILE A 163 5.14 -26.04 -12.23
CA ILE A 163 6.25 -26.74 -11.57
C ILE A 163 7.62 -26.24 -12.07
N GLU A 164 7.75 -25.95 -13.37
CA GLU A 164 8.99 -25.40 -13.90
C GLU A 164 9.30 -24.00 -13.36
N GLN A 165 8.29 -23.12 -13.26
CA GLN A 165 8.46 -21.81 -12.63
C GLN A 165 8.76 -21.92 -11.13
N ALA A 166 8.19 -22.90 -10.42
CA ALA A 166 8.50 -23.16 -9.01
C ALA A 166 9.94 -23.63 -8.83
N LYS A 167 10.46 -24.47 -9.75
CA LYS A 167 11.88 -24.83 -9.79
C LYS A 167 12.77 -23.61 -9.99
N GLU A 168 12.46 -22.74 -10.96
CA GLU A 168 13.24 -21.52 -11.20
C GLU A 168 13.22 -20.59 -9.97
N ALA A 169 12.07 -20.46 -9.30
CA ALA A 169 11.96 -19.71 -8.04
C ALA A 169 12.85 -20.31 -6.93
N ALA A 170 12.86 -21.64 -6.78
CA ALA A 170 13.71 -22.32 -5.81
C ALA A 170 15.20 -22.12 -6.14
N LYS A 171 15.58 -22.24 -7.43
CA LYS A 171 16.96 -21.98 -7.91
C LYS A 171 17.37 -20.53 -7.63
N PHE A 172 16.47 -19.57 -7.87
CA PHE A 172 16.73 -18.18 -7.54
C PHE A 172 17.03 -18.01 -6.05
N VAL A 173 16.21 -18.56 -5.16
CA VAL A 173 16.45 -18.49 -3.72
C VAL A 173 17.79 -19.11 -3.35
N LEU A 174 18.09 -20.32 -3.83
CA LEU A 174 19.35 -21.02 -3.58
C LEU A 174 20.57 -20.21 -4.06
N ASN A 175 20.51 -19.59 -5.23
CA ASN A 175 21.61 -18.80 -5.78
C ASN A 175 21.81 -17.45 -5.08
N ASN A 176 20.84 -17.01 -4.27
CA ASN A 176 20.92 -15.76 -3.51
C ASN A 176 21.14 -15.97 -2.00
N LEU A 177 21.30 -17.21 -1.55
CA LEU A 177 21.81 -17.52 -0.22
C LEU A 177 23.31 -17.18 -0.12
N ARG A 178 23.80 -16.99 1.08
CA ARG A 178 25.18 -16.60 1.36
C ARG A 178 25.83 -17.55 2.33
N GLN A 179 27.15 -17.56 2.33
CA GLN A 179 27.92 -18.28 3.33
C GLN A 179 27.47 -17.83 4.74
N GLY A 180 27.21 -18.82 5.60
CA GLY A 180 26.64 -18.60 6.93
C GLY A 180 25.12 -18.78 7.00
N ASP A 181 24.38 -18.65 5.90
CA ASP A 181 22.95 -19.00 5.87
C ASP A 181 22.74 -20.49 6.07
N THR A 182 21.57 -20.86 6.59
CA THR A 182 21.11 -22.25 6.63
C THR A 182 19.82 -22.39 5.83
N PHE A 183 19.62 -23.54 5.21
CA PHE A 183 18.47 -23.76 4.35
C PHE A 183 17.99 -25.20 4.33
N ASN A 184 16.79 -25.42 3.85
CA ASN A 184 16.28 -26.70 3.37
C ASN A 184 15.22 -26.48 2.29
N ILE A 185 14.86 -27.55 1.58
CA ILE A 185 13.75 -27.59 0.64
C ILE A 185 12.83 -28.71 1.10
N VAL A 186 11.55 -28.42 1.23
CA VAL A 186 10.49 -29.38 1.54
C VAL A 186 9.54 -29.43 0.35
N ALA A 187 9.62 -30.49 -0.44
CA ALA A 187 8.68 -30.72 -1.52
C ALA A 187 7.56 -31.64 -1.03
N TYR A 188 6.33 -31.36 -1.44
CA TYR A 188 5.21 -32.14 -0.97
C TYR A 188 4.12 -32.34 -2.04
N ASP A 189 3.52 -33.52 -1.95
CA ASP A 189 2.30 -33.93 -2.63
C ASP A 189 1.40 -34.66 -1.61
N SER A 190 1.03 -35.92 -1.86
CA SER A 190 0.40 -36.81 -0.85
C SER A 190 1.36 -37.14 0.29
N THR A 191 2.66 -37.05 0.02
CA THR A 191 3.78 -37.30 0.93
C THR A 191 4.63 -36.03 1.07
N VAL A 192 5.46 -35.99 2.11
CA VAL A 192 6.39 -34.90 2.34
C VAL A 192 7.80 -35.41 2.19
N GLU A 193 8.58 -34.77 1.33
CA GLU A 193 9.97 -35.12 1.05
C GLU A 193 10.86 -33.90 1.29
N SER A 194 11.88 -34.06 2.11
CA SER A 194 12.85 -32.99 2.38
C SER A 194 14.15 -33.27 1.64
N PHE A 195 14.80 -32.22 1.13
CA PHE A 195 16.14 -32.33 0.53
C PHE A 195 17.12 -33.00 1.47
N ARG A 196 17.07 -32.65 2.76
CA ARG A 196 17.81 -33.30 3.83
C ARG A 196 16.93 -33.42 5.08
N PRO A 197 17.21 -34.36 6.00
CA PRO A 197 16.45 -34.49 7.25
C PRO A 197 16.57 -33.26 8.17
N GLU A 198 17.65 -32.48 8.06
CA GLU A 198 17.95 -31.31 8.87
C GLU A 198 18.39 -30.14 8.00
N LEU A 199 18.38 -28.93 8.59
CA LEU A 199 18.89 -27.72 7.96
C LEU A 199 20.35 -27.90 7.53
N GLN A 200 20.66 -27.45 6.33
CA GLN A 200 22.00 -27.48 5.78
C GLN A 200 22.64 -26.11 5.84
N LYS A 201 23.94 -26.04 6.12
CA LYS A 201 24.73 -24.83 5.92
C LYS A 201 24.90 -24.60 4.43
N TYR A 202 24.78 -23.35 4.02
CA TYR A 202 24.97 -22.99 2.63
C TYR A 202 26.46 -22.93 2.29
N ASP A 203 26.86 -23.77 1.34
CA ASP A 203 28.16 -23.79 0.67
C ASP A 203 27.98 -24.30 -0.76
N ASP A 204 29.06 -24.38 -1.54
CA ASP A 204 29.00 -24.80 -2.94
C ASP A 204 28.58 -26.26 -3.13
N GLU A 205 28.92 -27.15 -2.20
CA GLU A 205 28.57 -28.57 -2.26
C GLU A 205 27.07 -28.75 -1.99
N THR A 206 26.58 -28.18 -0.89
CA THR A 206 25.17 -28.25 -0.53
C THR A 206 24.29 -27.53 -1.54
N ARG A 207 24.73 -26.39 -2.10
CA ARG A 207 24.04 -25.69 -3.20
C ARG A 207 23.89 -26.56 -4.43
N LYS A 208 25.00 -27.20 -4.88
CA LYS A 208 24.97 -28.07 -6.06
C LYS A 208 24.04 -29.27 -5.86
N ALA A 209 24.08 -29.89 -4.68
CA ALA A 209 23.20 -31.00 -4.33
C ALA A 209 21.73 -30.58 -4.29
N ALA A 210 21.43 -29.40 -3.72
CA ALA A 210 20.08 -28.85 -3.66
C ALA A 210 19.51 -28.49 -5.03
N LEU A 211 20.35 -27.92 -5.92
CA LEU A 211 19.94 -27.67 -7.31
C LEU A 211 19.59 -28.96 -8.03
N GLY A 212 20.35 -30.06 -7.80
CA GLY A 212 20.02 -31.38 -8.31
C GLY A 212 18.71 -31.93 -7.78
N PHE A 213 18.41 -31.73 -6.50
CA PHE A 213 17.13 -32.11 -5.91
C PHE A 213 15.96 -31.33 -6.56
N VAL A 214 16.12 -30.00 -6.73
CA VAL A 214 15.10 -29.15 -7.38
C VAL A 214 14.81 -29.59 -8.80
N GLU A 215 15.86 -29.91 -9.60
CA GLU A 215 15.67 -30.40 -10.96
C GLU A 215 14.90 -31.73 -11.01
N GLY A 216 15.08 -32.60 -10.01
CA GLY A 216 14.39 -33.87 -9.91
C GLY A 216 12.91 -33.76 -9.49
N LEU A 217 12.40 -32.58 -9.15
CA LEU A 217 11.00 -32.42 -8.77
C LEU A 217 10.07 -32.63 -9.97
N TYR A 218 9.01 -33.37 -9.77
CA TYR A 218 7.92 -33.59 -10.74
C TYR A 218 6.57 -33.46 -10.08
N ALA A 219 5.57 -33.01 -10.83
CA ALA A 219 4.23 -32.84 -10.31
C ALA A 219 3.43 -34.13 -10.35
N GLY A 220 2.68 -34.41 -9.26
CA GLY A 220 1.80 -35.59 -9.12
C GLY A 220 1.23 -35.70 -7.72
N GLY A 221 0.24 -36.55 -7.55
CA GLY A 221 -0.37 -36.80 -6.24
C GLY A 221 -1.33 -35.71 -5.74
N SER A 222 -1.65 -35.81 -4.46
CA SER A 222 -2.58 -34.92 -3.73
C SER A 222 -1.80 -33.83 -2.96
N THR A 223 -2.47 -33.03 -2.12
CA THR A 223 -1.89 -31.83 -1.49
C THR A 223 -1.94 -31.92 0.03
N ASN A 224 -0.81 -32.21 0.70
CA ASN A 224 -0.67 -32.35 2.15
C ASN A 224 -0.01 -31.10 2.77
N ILE A 225 -0.77 -30.01 2.88
CA ILE A 225 -0.27 -28.72 3.40
C ILE A 225 0.19 -28.83 4.86
N ASP A 226 -0.63 -29.43 5.73
CA ASP A 226 -0.33 -29.53 7.17
C ASP A 226 0.97 -30.31 7.44
N GLY A 227 1.15 -31.44 6.76
CA GLY A 227 2.37 -32.24 6.87
C GLY A 227 3.61 -31.49 6.42
N ALA A 228 3.52 -30.75 5.31
CA ALA A 228 4.64 -29.96 4.78
C ALA A 228 5.05 -28.82 5.71
N LEU A 229 4.10 -28.05 6.21
CA LEU A 229 4.35 -26.94 7.13
C LEU A 229 4.88 -27.42 8.48
N SER A 230 4.32 -28.50 9.03
CA SER A 230 4.77 -29.11 10.28
C SER A 230 6.22 -29.60 10.15
N THR A 231 6.57 -30.26 9.03
CA THR A 231 7.92 -30.71 8.75
C THR A 231 8.90 -29.54 8.66
N ALA A 232 8.56 -28.49 7.91
CA ALA A 232 9.41 -27.33 7.75
C ALA A 232 9.66 -26.59 9.09
N LEU A 233 8.60 -26.35 9.87
CA LEU A 233 8.71 -25.64 11.14
C LEU A 233 9.48 -26.44 12.21
N ALA A 234 9.40 -27.78 12.20
CA ALA A 234 10.13 -28.64 13.13
C ALA A 234 11.66 -28.62 12.91
N MET A 235 12.13 -28.27 11.71
CA MET A 235 13.55 -28.16 11.40
C MET A 235 14.21 -26.93 12.00
N ILE A 236 13.44 -25.89 12.31
CA ILE A 236 13.97 -24.60 12.76
C ILE A 236 14.23 -24.69 14.27
N LYS A 237 15.51 -24.49 14.66
CA LYS A 237 15.98 -24.63 16.04
C LYS A 237 16.74 -23.42 16.56
N ASP A 238 17.15 -22.50 15.69
CA ASP A 238 17.96 -21.33 16.03
C ASP A 238 17.10 -20.07 16.15
N GLU A 239 16.94 -19.52 17.35
CA GLU A 239 16.17 -18.30 17.62
C GLU A 239 16.97 -17.01 17.41
N LEU A 240 18.30 -17.13 17.24
CA LEU A 240 19.18 -15.96 17.09
C LEU A 240 19.21 -15.47 15.63
N ARG A 241 18.73 -16.30 14.71
CA ARG A 241 18.67 -16.00 13.28
C ARG A 241 17.28 -15.58 12.83
N PRO A 242 17.17 -14.69 11.84
CA PRO A 242 15.92 -14.50 11.11
C PRO A 242 15.53 -15.80 10.38
N ASN A 243 14.35 -16.34 10.69
CA ASN A 243 13.84 -17.58 10.12
C ASN A 243 12.71 -17.30 9.14
N PHE A 244 12.79 -17.87 7.93
CA PHE A 244 11.80 -17.70 6.88
C PHE A 244 11.34 -19.05 6.33
N VAL A 245 10.03 -19.21 6.15
CA VAL A 245 9.41 -20.25 5.34
C VAL A 245 8.78 -19.58 4.13
N LEU A 246 9.27 -19.92 2.93
CA LEU A 246 8.70 -19.52 1.65
C LEU A 246 7.80 -20.66 1.18
N PHE A 247 6.49 -20.50 1.34
CA PHE A 247 5.51 -21.54 1.08
C PHE A 247 4.78 -21.27 -0.23
N LEU A 248 4.91 -22.18 -1.20
CA LEU A 248 4.32 -22.09 -2.52
C LEU A 248 3.33 -23.22 -2.73
N THR A 249 2.07 -22.88 -3.10
CA THR A 249 1.00 -23.82 -3.42
C THR A 249 0.04 -23.26 -4.47
N ASP A 250 -0.56 -24.13 -5.27
CA ASP A 250 -1.60 -23.78 -6.23
C ASP A 250 -2.95 -24.46 -5.92
N GLY A 251 -3.07 -25.15 -4.78
CA GLY A 251 -4.23 -25.97 -4.50
C GLY A 251 -4.81 -25.86 -3.08
N LEU A 252 -5.84 -26.66 -2.90
CA LEU A 252 -6.51 -26.89 -1.62
C LEU A 252 -5.90 -28.09 -0.90
N PRO A 253 -5.95 -28.15 0.44
CA PRO A 253 -5.53 -29.35 1.17
C PRO A 253 -6.49 -30.50 0.84
N THR A 254 -5.97 -31.56 0.22
CA THR A 254 -6.76 -32.70 -0.24
C THR A 254 -6.46 -33.97 0.54
N VAL A 255 -5.31 -34.06 1.23
CA VAL A 255 -4.90 -35.18 2.06
C VAL A 255 -4.28 -34.67 3.37
N GLY A 256 -4.22 -35.49 4.39
CA GLY A 256 -3.86 -35.11 5.75
C GLY A 256 -4.95 -34.28 6.44
N GLU A 257 -4.56 -33.27 7.21
CA GLU A 257 -5.53 -32.32 7.79
C GLU A 257 -6.06 -31.41 6.68
N LYS A 258 -7.39 -31.31 6.56
CA LYS A 258 -8.07 -30.52 5.54
C LYS A 258 -8.75 -29.26 6.09
N SER A 259 -8.93 -29.20 7.41
CA SER A 259 -9.58 -28.08 8.06
C SER A 259 -8.66 -26.87 8.09
N GLU A 260 -9.03 -25.79 7.39
CA GLU A 260 -8.29 -24.52 7.39
C GLU A 260 -7.94 -24.05 8.81
N ALA A 261 -8.93 -24.14 9.73
CA ALA A 261 -8.75 -23.69 11.10
C ALA A 261 -7.71 -24.52 11.85
N LYS A 262 -7.69 -25.85 11.62
CA LYS A 262 -6.72 -26.75 12.27
C LYS A 262 -5.34 -26.58 11.66
N ILE A 263 -5.21 -26.51 10.32
CA ILE A 263 -3.93 -26.26 9.64
C ILE A 263 -3.29 -24.97 10.17
N ALA A 264 -4.06 -23.87 10.22
CA ALA A 264 -3.56 -22.59 10.74
C ALA A 264 -3.17 -22.68 12.23
N THR A 265 -3.95 -23.39 13.04
CA THR A 265 -3.67 -23.60 14.46
C THR A 265 -2.40 -24.43 14.65
N ASN A 266 -2.24 -25.52 13.90
CA ASN A 266 -1.07 -26.38 13.94
C ASN A 266 0.19 -25.61 13.53
N ALA A 267 0.14 -24.86 12.43
CA ALA A 267 1.25 -24.03 11.99
C ALA A 267 1.66 -23.02 13.05
N LYS A 268 0.69 -22.29 13.65
CA LYS A 268 0.94 -21.34 14.74
C LYS A 268 1.56 -21.99 15.97
N GLN A 269 1.05 -23.16 16.40
CA GLN A 269 1.57 -23.89 17.56
C GLN A 269 2.98 -24.44 17.32
N ASN A 270 3.27 -24.89 16.10
CA ASN A 270 4.58 -25.40 15.70
C ASN A 270 5.61 -24.27 15.47
N ASN A 271 5.16 -23.05 15.22
CA ASN A 271 6.02 -21.89 15.01
C ASN A 271 6.49 -21.27 16.33
N LYS A 272 7.33 -21.97 17.07
CA LYS A 272 7.84 -21.53 18.38
C LYS A 272 8.88 -20.42 18.29
N LEU A 273 9.58 -20.30 17.17
CA LEU A 273 10.71 -19.42 16.97
C LEU A 273 10.38 -18.21 16.08
N ARG A 274 9.10 -17.83 16.02
CA ARG A 274 8.62 -16.65 15.27
C ARG A 274 9.10 -16.62 13.80
N THR A 275 9.12 -17.79 13.17
CA THR A 275 9.42 -17.95 11.76
C THR A 275 8.39 -17.20 10.92
N ARG A 276 8.87 -16.40 9.97
CA ARG A 276 8.02 -15.65 9.06
C ARG A 276 7.57 -16.54 7.92
N MET A 277 6.28 -16.72 7.77
CA MET A 277 5.69 -17.50 6.68
C MET A 277 5.25 -16.57 5.55
N ILE A 278 5.94 -16.68 4.42
CA ILE A 278 5.61 -15.94 3.21
C ILE A 278 4.98 -16.91 2.24
N ASN A 279 3.70 -16.71 1.98
CA ASN A 279 2.90 -17.63 1.20
C ASN A 279 2.72 -17.11 -0.23
N PHE A 280 2.93 -17.98 -1.20
CA PHE A 280 2.70 -17.72 -2.61
C PHE A 280 1.56 -18.61 -3.09
N GLY A 281 0.38 -18.00 -3.31
CA GLY A 281 -0.76 -18.67 -3.91
C GLY A 281 -0.72 -18.56 -5.43
N VAL A 282 -0.67 -19.69 -6.13
CA VAL A 282 -0.50 -19.73 -7.58
C VAL A 282 -1.80 -20.05 -8.29
N GLY A 283 -2.26 -19.16 -9.15
CA GLY A 283 -3.53 -19.31 -9.86
C GLY A 283 -4.73 -18.93 -9.00
N TYR A 284 -5.90 -19.43 -9.38
CA TYR A 284 -7.16 -19.12 -8.73
C TYR A 284 -7.74 -20.28 -7.91
N ASP A 285 -7.20 -21.49 -8.04
CA ASP A 285 -7.71 -22.70 -7.36
C ASP A 285 -7.16 -22.86 -5.94
N VAL A 286 -6.42 -21.87 -5.46
CA VAL A 286 -5.77 -21.85 -4.14
C VAL A 286 -6.74 -21.39 -3.05
N ASN A 287 -6.59 -21.95 -1.84
CA ASN A 287 -7.30 -21.46 -0.66
C ASN A 287 -6.68 -20.18 -0.12
N SER A 288 -7.11 -19.06 -0.68
CA SER A 288 -6.57 -17.74 -0.35
C SER A 288 -6.82 -17.33 1.11
N ARG A 289 -7.94 -17.76 1.72
CA ARG A 289 -8.24 -17.49 3.13
C ARG A 289 -7.30 -18.24 4.07
N LEU A 290 -6.98 -19.50 3.75
CA LEU A 290 -5.99 -20.26 4.51
C LEU A 290 -4.61 -19.60 4.45
N LEU A 291 -4.17 -19.19 3.25
CA LEU A 291 -2.87 -18.54 3.08
C LEU A 291 -2.77 -17.23 3.86
N ASP A 292 -3.79 -16.37 3.79
CA ASP A 292 -3.82 -15.13 4.56
C ASP A 292 -3.79 -15.37 6.07
N ARG A 293 -4.49 -16.41 6.53
CA ARG A 293 -4.50 -16.79 7.94
C ARG A 293 -3.13 -17.32 8.38
N LEU A 294 -2.51 -18.17 7.58
CA LEU A 294 -1.16 -18.70 7.83
C LEU A 294 -0.14 -17.58 7.94
N SER A 295 -0.11 -16.65 6.98
CA SER A 295 0.84 -15.54 6.99
C SER A 295 0.63 -14.60 8.18
N ARG A 296 -0.61 -14.20 8.45
CA ARG A 296 -0.93 -13.33 9.57
C ARG A 296 -0.57 -13.94 10.93
N ASP A 297 -0.94 -15.21 11.16
CA ASP A 297 -0.69 -15.89 12.43
C ASP A 297 0.80 -16.27 12.61
N ASN A 298 1.62 -16.14 11.54
CA ASN A 298 3.04 -16.48 11.51
C ASN A 298 3.93 -15.37 10.94
N PHE A 299 3.64 -14.12 11.29
CA PHE A 299 4.52 -12.95 11.10
C PHE A 299 4.92 -12.64 9.66
N GLY A 300 4.14 -13.07 8.68
CA GLY A 300 4.48 -12.97 7.26
C GLY A 300 3.43 -12.25 6.43
N GLN A 301 3.44 -12.55 5.15
CA GLN A 301 2.50 -12.01 4.15
C GLN A 301 2.13 -13.06 3.10
N SER A 302 1.01 -12.83 2.41
CA SER A 302 0.61 -13.64 1.26
C SER A 302 0.71 -12.84 -0.03
N GLU A 303 1.27 -13.47 -1.06
CA GLU A 303 1.33 -12.98 -2.44
C GLU A 303 0.54 -13.91 -3.34
N TYR A 304 -0.19 -13.35 -4.30
CA TYR A 304 -0.99 -14.13 -5.23
C TYR A 304 -0.46 -13.93 -6.65
N VAL A 305 -0.05 -15.05 -7.26
CA VAL A 305 0.50 -15.09 -8.62
C VAL A 305 -0.61 -15.52 -9.57
N ARG A 306 -1.00 -14.65 -10.48
CA ARG A 306 -2.06 -14.93 -11.46
C ARG A 306 -1.60 -15.95 -12.49
N PRO A 307 -2.53 -16.63 -13.21
CA PRO A 307 -2.17 -17.64 -14.20
C PRO A 307 -1.25 -17.16 -15.33
N ASP A 308 -1.31 -15.86 -15.66
CA ASP A 308 -0.51 -15.20 -16.69
C ASP A 308 0.79 -14.59 -16.15
N GLU A 309 0.96 -14.54 -14.84
CA GLU A 309 2.16 -13.99 -14.18
C GLU A 309 3.26 -15.06 -13.99
N ASN A 310 4.46 -14.61 -13.67
CA ASN A 310 5.61 -15.47 -13.48
C ASN A 310 5.90 -15.68 -11.99
N ILE A 311 5.89 -16.94 -11.52
CA ILE A 311 6.12 -17.32 -10.12
C ILE A 311 7.51 -16.86 -9.65
N GLU A 312 8.55 -17.09 -10.46
CA GLU A 312 9.93 -16.72 -10.12
C GLU A 312 10.05 -15.20 -9.88
N ALA A 313 9.39 -14.38 -10.72
CA ALA A 313 9.43 -12.93 -10.58
C ALA A 313 8.81 -12.45 -9.25
N HIS A 314 7.70 -13.09 -8.82
CA HIS A 314 7.08 -12.78 -7.53
C HIS A 314 7.95 -13.20 -6.35
N VAL A 315 8.48 -14.42 -6.38
CA VAL A 315 9.37 -14.95 -5.33
C VAL A 315 10.64 -14.11 -5.23
N SER A 316 11.28 -13.79 -6.37
CA SER A 316 12.49 -12.97 -6.43
C SER A 316 12.27 -11.58 -5.84
N LYS A 317 11.15 -10.94 -6.19
CA LYS A 317 10.78 -9.62 -5.69
C LYS A 317 10.62 -9.61 -4.17
N VAL A 318 9.92 -10.62 -3.63
CA VAL A 318 9.70 -10.74 -2.18
C VAL A 318 11.00 -11.11 -1.48
N TYR A 319 11.73 -12.11 -1.98
CA TYR A 319 13.00 -12.55 -1.42
C TYR A 319 14.03 -11.43 -1.30
N ASN A 320 14.14 -10.57 -2.32
CA ASN A 320 15.05 -9.42 -2.30
C ASN A 320 14.71 -8.39 -1.20
N LYS A 321 13.46 -8.35 -0.77
CA LYS A 321 13.03 -7.53 0.39
C LYS A 321 13.33 -8.19 1.73
N LEU A 322 13.52 -9.52 1.77
CA LEU A 322 13.86 -10.28 2.96
C LEU A 322 15.36 -10.10 3.31
N GLY A 323 15.81 -8.86 3.31
CA GLY A 323 17.11 -8.51 3.86
C GLY A 323 17.22 -8.97 5.32
N ALA A 324 18.41 -8.92 5.89
CA ALA A 324 18.54 -9.12 7.33
C ALA A 324 17.85 -7.97 8.06
N PRO A 325 16.97 -8.23 9.03
CA PRO A 325 16.38 -7.18 9.83
C PRO A 325 17.48 -6.49 10.65
N VAL A 326 17.46 -5.18 10.68
CA VAL A 326 18.34 -4.39 11.55
C VAL A 326 17.82 -4.36 12.98
N MET A 327 16.52 -4.57 13.16
CA MET A 327 15.87 -4.65 14.46
C MET A 327 14.74 -5.68 14.43
N THR A 328 14.75 -6.62 15.36
CA THR A 328 13.73 -7.68 15.48
C THR A 328 12.89 -7.49 16.72
N ASN A 329 11.72 -8.15 16.78
CA ASN A 329 10.79 -8.08 17.90
C ASN A 329 10.39 -6.63 18.24
N VAL A 330 10.14 -5.82 17.21
CA VAL A 330 9.83 -4.41 17.37
C VAL A 330 8.48 -4.22 18.02
N ALA A 331 8.43 -3.38 19.05
CA ALA A 331 7.21 -2.88 19.66
C ALA A 331 7.24 -1.35 19.72
N VAL A 332 6.10 -0.75 19.42
CA VAL A 332 5.93 0.72 19.43
C VAL A 332 4.90 1.07 20.49
N LYS A 333 5.27 1.94 21.42
CA LYS A 333 4.39 2.49 22.44
C LYS A 333 4.31 4.01 22.28
N VAL A 334 3.11 4.55 22.38
CA VAL A 334 2.85 5.99 22.35
C VAL A 334 2.23 6.37 23.69
N ASP A 335 2.96 7.14 24.48
CA ASP A 335 2.50 7.64 25.78
C ASP A 335 2.23 9.15 25.68
N ILE A 336 0.96 9.54 25.81
CA ILE A 336 0.55 10.96 25.84
C ILE A 336 0.45 11.39 27.30
N GLU A 337 1.06 12.50 27.65
CA GLU A 337 1.09 13.02 29.02
C GLU A 337 -0.32 13.24 29.59
N GLY A 338 -0.56 12.68 30.77
CA GLY A 338 -1.88 12.74 31.42
C GLY A 338 -2.97 11.88 30.76
N ALA A 339 -2.62 10.97 29.85
CA ALA A 339 -3.54 9.94 29.36
C ALA A 339 -3.68 8.80 30.38
N SER A 340 -4.76 8.01 30.27
CA SER A 340 -4.94 6.79 31.05
C SER A 340 -3.87 5.74 30.71
N GLU A 341 -3.80 4.67 31.50
CA GLU A 341 -2.85 3.54 31.34
C GLU A 341 -2.85 2.91 29.92
N TYR A 342 -3.91 3.10 29.14
CA TYR A 342 -4.02 2.67 27.75
C TYR A 342 -3.45 3.67 26.71
N GLY A 343 -2.64 4.66 27.13
CA GLY A 343 -1.80 5.50 26.27
C GLY A 343 -2.48 6.60 25.46
N GLY A 344 -3.82 6.70 25.45
CA GLY A 344 -4.55 7.77 24.76
C GLY A 344 -4.62 7.63 23.24
N VAL A 345 -4.05 6.58 22.64
CA VAL A 345 -4.13 6.24 21.22
C VAL A 345 -4.99 5.00 20.98
N SER A 346 -5.59 4.89 19.80
CA SER A 346 -6.46 3.78 19.44
C SER A 346 -6.41 3.48 17.95
N ARG A 347 -6.84 2.28 17.56
CA ARG A 347 -6.95 1.87 16.16
C ARG A 347 -5.69 2.18 15.36
N VAL A 348 -4.56 1.69 15.88
CA VAL A 348 -3.22 1.86 15.30
C VAL A 348 -2.98 0.78 14.24
N TYR A 349 -2.41 1.17 13.10
CA TYR A 349 -2.12 0.28 11.97
C TYR A 349 -0.73 0.53 11.39
N PRO A 350 0.09 -0.52 11.13
CA PRO A 350 -0.21 -1.92 11.41
C PRO A 350 -0.40 -2.17 12.91
N ARG A 351 -1.19 -3.18 13.28
CA ARG A 351 -1.42 -3.53 14.70
C ARG A 351 -0.15 -4.05 15.36
N ASP A 352 0.60 -4.85 14.59
CA ASP A 352 1.85 -5.46 15.02
C ASP A 352 2.98 -5.04 14.08
N VAL A 353 4.10 -4.67 14.64
CA VAL A 353 5.36 -4.45 13.93
C VAL A 353 6.30 -5.55 14.38
N TYR A 354 6.78 -6.36 13.46
CA TYR A 354 7.60 -7.51 13.84
C TYR A 354 9.08 -7.19 13.76
N ASP A 355 9.51 -6.61 12.64
CA ASP A 355 10.89 -6.27 12.38
C ASP A 355 11.01 -5.01 11.52
N LEU A 356 12.18 -4.37 11.63
CA LEU A 356 12.59 -3.31 10.72
C LEU A 356 13.80 -3.77 9.93
N PHE A 357 13.73 -3.60 8.61
CA PHE A 357 14.80 -3.96 7.68
C PHE A 357 15.61 -2.75 7.25
N ALA A 358 16.86 -2.96 6.87
CA ALA A 358 17.71 -1.88 6.35
C ALA A 358 17.08 -1.27 5.09
N GLY A 359 16.97 0.06 5.08
CA GLY A 359 16.36 0.80 3.96
C GLY A 359 14.83 0.79 3.95
N GLU A 360 14.16 0.08 4.86
CA GLU A 360 12.71 0.14 5.01
C GLU A 360 12.30 1.23 6.01
N GLN A 361 11.11 1.74 5.82
CA GLN A 361 10.49 2.73 6.68
C GLN A 361 9.20 2.16 7.26
N LEU A 362 9.09 2.17 8.58
CA LEU A 362 7.84 1.92 9.26
C LEU A 362 6.91 3.13 9.06
N VAL A 363 5.77 2.88 8.46
CA VAL A 363 4.68 3.85 8.33
C VAL A 363 3.52 3.37 9.19
N MET A 364 3.28 4.02 10.32
CA MET A 364 2.22 3.65 11.27
C MET A 364 1.22 4.80 11.39
N VAL A 365 -0.07 4.49 11.35
CA VAL A 365 -1.14 5.47 11.53
C VAL A 365 -2.08 5.03 12.65
N GLY A 366 -2.68 5.99 13.31
CA GLY A 366 -3.63 5.70 14.40
C GLY A 366 -4.48 6.91 14.74
N ARG A 367 -5.35 6.73 15.74
CA ARG A 367 -6.19 7.79 16.29
C ARG A 367 -5.76 8.16 17.70
N TYR A 368 -6.02 9.40 18.10
CA TYR A 368 -5.78 9.87 19.46
C TYR A 368 -6.97 10.71 19.98
N LYS A 369 -7.19 10.63 21.29
CA LYS A 369 -8.20 11.46 21.99
C LYS A 369 -7.54 12.56 22.79
N LYS A 370 -6.48 12.21 23.52
CA LYS A 370 -5.73 13.13 24.37
C LYS A 370 -4.74 13.94 23.53
N THR A 371 -4.59 15.21 23.87
CA THR A 371 -3.68 16.16 23.22
C THR A 371 -2.54 16.54 24.14
N GLY A 372 -1.49 17.16 23.62
CA GLY A 372 -0.34 17.63 24.39
C GLY A 372 0.93 16.87 24.10
N SER A 373 1.91 17.04 25.00
CA SER A 373 3.20 16.38 24.90
C SER A 373 3.07 14.87 24.99
N ALA A 374 3.89 14.17 24.25
CA ALA A 374 3.91 12.71 24.23
C ALA A 374 5.33 12.17 24.06
N LYS A 375 5.48 10.90 24.38
CA LYS A 375 6.70 10.13 24.16
C LYS A 375 6.39 8.89 23.35
N ILE A 376 7.15 8.68 22.27
CA ILE A 376 7.13 7.46 21.48
C ILE A 376 8.30 6.61 21.95
N THR A 377 8.03 5.39 22.36
CA THR A 377 9.05 4.41 22.75
C THR A 377 9.03 3.28 21.71
N ILE A 378 10.16 3.05 21.05
CA ILE A 378 10.37 1.93 20.15
C ILE A 378 11.36 0.98 20.82
N THR A 379 10.96 -0.26 21.02
CA THR A 379 11.81 -1.31 21.61
C THR A 379 11.98 -2.46 20.63
N GLY A 380 13.06 -3.20 20.73
CA GLY A 380 13.34 -4.39 19.93
C GLY A 380 14.76 -4.86 20.12
N LYS A 381 15.17 -5.91 19.39
CA LYS A 381 16.53 -6.47 19.47
C LYS A 381 17.35 -6.03 18.27
N VAL A 382 18.51 -5.42 18.52
CA VAL A 382 19.53 -5.10 17.52
C VAL A 382 20.75 -5.99 17.79
N SER A 383 21.14 -6.80 16.81
CA SER A 383 22.22 -7.80 16.99
C SER A 383 22.01 -8.70 18.22
N GLY A 384 20.76 -9.10 18.48
CA GLY A 384 20.37 -9.95 19.62
C GLY A 384 20.24 -9.26 20.98
N GLN A 385 20.64 -7.99 21.11
CA GLN A 385 20.55 -7.21 22.34
C GLN A 385 19.30 -6.33 22.34
N GLU A 386 18.59 -6.28 23.46
CA GLU A 386 17.45 -5.39 23.62
C GLU A 386 17.90 -3.91 23.59
N GLN A 387 17.19 -3.14 22.76
CA GLN A 387 17.40 -1.71 22.62
C GLN A 387 16.07 -0.98 22.82
N LYS A 388 16.17 0.23 23.35
CA LYS A 388 15.05 1.13 23.57
C LYS A 388 15.39 2.51 23.04
N PHE A 389 14.49 3.06 22.25
CA PHE A 389 14.61 4.40 21.66
C PHE A 389 13.38 5.22 22.04
N ASP A 390 13.62 6.38 22.65
CA ASP A 390 12.59 7.31 23.09
C ASP A 390 12.64 8.58 22.21
N PHE A 391 11.48 9.00 21.69
CA PHE A 391 11.32 10.18 20.85
C PHE A 391 10.25 11.10 21.40
N PRO A 392 10.51 12.41 21.47
CA PRO A 392 9.48 13.38 21.83
C PRO A 392 8.47 13.53 20.69
N ALA A 393 7.21 13.74 21.06
CA ALA A 393 6.10 13.95 20.15
C ALA A 393 5.12 14.98 20.72
N SER A 394 4.23 15.49 19.86
CA SER A 394 3.15 16.38 20.28
C SER A 394 1.87 16.07 19.49
N PHE A 395 0.75 16.02 20.19
CA PHE A 395 -0.56 15.80 19.62
C PHE A 395 -1.39 17.08 19.70
N VAL A 396 -1.74 17.64 18.53
CA VAL A 396 -2.42 18.93 18.42
C VAL A 396 -3.89 18.85 18.88
N GLU A 397 -4.37 19.92 19.48
CA GLU A 397 -5.78 20.06 19.88
C GLU A 397 -6.68 20.32 18.67
N LYS A 398 -6.21 21.15 17.74
CA LYS A 398 -6.83 21.41 16.45
C LYS A 398 -5.74 21.75 15.44
N SER A 399 -5.86 21.25 14.23
CA SER A 399 -4.95 21.60 13.14
C SER A 399 -5.25 23.00 12.62
N GLY A 400 -4.20 23.78 12.38
CA GLY A 400 -4.32 25.14 11.86
C GLY A 400 -4.78 25.19 10.39
N ASP A 401 -4.51 24.12 9.65
CA ASP A 401 -4.86 23.96 8.24
C ASP A 401 -5.03 22.48 7.85
N GLN A 402 -5.34 22.22 6.58
CA GLN A 402 -5.55 20.88 6.03
C GLN A 402 -4.28 20.22 5.49
N SER A 403 -3.11 20.80 5.73
CA SER A 403 -1.85 20.29 5.16
C SER A 403 -1.61 18.82 5.49
N PHE A 404 -2.00 18.37 6.68
CA PHE A 404 -1.86 16.97 7.10
C PHE A 404 -3.16 16.15 7.00
N GLY A 405 -4.20 16.64 6.32
CA GLY A 405 -5.47 15.92 6.13
C GLY A 405 -5.33 14.55 5.47
N PHE A 406 -4.25 14.33 4.70
CA PHE A 406 -3.94 13.03 4.13
C PHE A 406 -3.76 11.91 5.18
N VAL A 407 -3.38 12.26 6.42
CA VAL A 407 -3.20 11.30 7.53
C VAL A 407 -4.51 10.62 7.87
N GLU A 408 -5.61 11.38 7.92
CA GLU A 408 -6.95 10.84 8.13
C GLU A 408 -7.34 9.85 7.03
N LYS A 409 -7.10 10.22 5.76
CA LYS A 409 -7.41 9.35 4.62
C LYS A 409 -6.55 8.08 4.60
N LEU A 410 -5.26 8.19 4.91
CA LEU A 410 -4.37 7.04 5.01
C LEU A 410 -4.81 6.08 6.13
N TRP A 411 -5.21 6.64 7.28
CA TRP A 411 -5.79 5.85 8.37
C TRP A 411 -7.08 5.13 7.91
N ALA A 412 -7.98 5.84 7.21
CA ALA A 412 -9.22 5.28 6.71
C ALA A 412 -9.00 4.11 5.73
N LEU A 413 -8.02 4.22 4.83
CA LEU A 413 -7.62 3.12 3.92
C LEU A 413 -7.23 1.87 4.71
N ARG A 414 -6.33 2.01 5.70
CA ARG A 414 -5.88 0.89 6.52
C ARG A 414 -7.01 0.32 7.39
N ARG A 415 -7.86 1.19 7.95
CA ARG A 415 -9.04 0.73 8.72
C ARG A 415 -10.02 -0.06 7.85
N ILE A 416 -10.25 0.34 6.61
CA ILE A 416 -11.06 -0.41 5.65
C ILE A 416 -10.46 -1.81 5.42
N GLY A 417 -9.15 -1.92 5.22
CA GLY A 417 -8.48 -3.21 5.10
C GLY A 417 -8.69 -4.12 6.32
N GLU A 418 -8.61 -3.54 7.52
CA GLU A 418 -8.87 -4.27 8.77
C GLU A 418 -10.34 -4.68 8.92
N ILE A 419 -11.29 -3.82 8.53
CA ILE A 419 -12.73 -4.15 8.55
C ILE A 419 -13.00 -5.35 7.64
N ILE A 420 -12.45 -5.33 6.43
CA ILE A 420 -12.58 -6.44 5.48
C ILE A 420 -12.00 -7.74 6.07
N ASP A 421 -10.84 -7.66 6.71
CA ASP A 421 -10.20 -8.79 7.39
C ASP A 421 -11.03 -9.32 8.56
N GLU A 422 -11.58 -8.42 9.39
CA GLU A 422 -12.44 -8.81 10.51
C GLU A 422 -13.73 -9.51 10.03
N ILE A 423 -14.33 -9.05 8.93
CA ILE A 423 -15.51 -9.69 8.31
C ILE A 423 -15.14 -11.04 7.69
N ASP A 424 -14.01 -11.13 7.00
CA ASP A 424 -13.51 -12.39 6.39
C ASP A 424 -13.29 -13.47 7.43
N LEU A 425 -12.81 -13.11 8.60
CA LEU A 425 -12.46 -14.06 9.68
C LEU A 425 -13.61 -14.44 10.60
N LYS A 426 -14.44 -13.44 10.94
CA LYS A 426 -15.48 -13.58 11.97
C LYS A 426 -16.89 -13.64 11.40
N GLY A 427 -17.02 -13.42 10.09
CA GLY A 427 -18.29 -13.30 9.39
C GLY A 427 -18.84 -11.87 9.43
N LYS A 428 -19.93 -11.65 8.71
CA LYS A 428 -20.59 -10.36 8.58
C LYS A 428 -21.03 -9.81 9.94
N ASN A 429 -20.76 -8.53 10.14
CA ASN A 429 -21.19 -7.73 11.27
C ASN A 429 -21.73 -6.39 10.77
N ASP A 430 -22.96 -6.03 11.15
CA ASP A 430 -23.64 -4.84 10.63
C ASP A 430 -22.94 -3.53 11.05
N GLU A 431 -22.29 -3.50 12.23
CA GLU A 431 -21.52 -2.33 12.68
C GLU A 431 -20.27 -2.14 11.81
N LEU A 432 -19.57 -3.23 11.46
CA LEU A 432 -18.42 -3.19 10.55
C LEU A 432 -18.83 -2.77 9.13
N VAL A 433 -19.97 -3.27 8.64
CA VAL A 433 -20.52 -2.86 7.33
C VAL A 433 -20.88 -1.38 7.35
N LYS A 434 -21.49 -0.89 8.42
CA LYS A 434 -21.82 0.52 8.60
C LYS A 434 -20.55 1.40 8.63
N GLU A 435 -19.51 0.97 9.35
CA GLU A 435 -18.23 1.69 9.40
C GLU A 435 -17.55 1.68 8.01
N LEU A 436 -17.55 0.55 7.30
CA LEU A 436 -17.04 0.44 5.94
C LEU A 436 -17.70 1.44 4.99
N VAL A 437 -19.03 1.46 4.94
CA VAL A 437 -19.79 2.39 4.10
C VAL A 437 -19.52 3.84 4.48
N SER A 438 -19.48 4.15 5.78
CA SER A 438 -19.21 5.50 6.28
C SER A 438 -17.83 6.00 5.86
N LEU A 439 -16.78 5.21 6.04
CA LEU A 439 -15.42 5.57 5.65
C LEU A 439 -15.29 5.70 4.13
N SER A 440 -15.87 4.76 3.38
CA SER A 440 -15.88 4.79 1.91
C SER A 440 -16.54 6.07 1.39
N THR A 441 -17.72 6.42 1.94
CA THR A 441 -18.46 7.61 1.53
C THR A 441 -17.74 8.90 1.95
N LYS A 442 -17.19 8.96 3.17
CA LYS A 442 -16.51 10.18 3.64
C LYS A 442 -15.27 10.50 2.83
N HIS A 443 -14.46 9.49 2.54
CA HIS A 443 -13.13 9.68 1.93
C HIS A 443 -13.07 9.37 0.43
N GLY A 444 -14.20 8.98 -0.18
CA GLY A 444 -14.25 8.57 -1.58
C GLY A 444 -13.41 7.33 -1.88
N ILE A 445 -13.29 6.42 -0.90
CA ILE A 445 -12.53 5.19 -1.05
C ILE A 445 -13.46 4.12 -1.63
N LEU A 446 -13.23 3.75 -2.89
CA LEU A 446 -13.99 2.68 -3.52
C LEU A 446 -13.39 1.32 -3.14
N THR A 447 -14.28 0.41 -2.78
CA THR A 447 -13.97 -1.01 -2.55
C THR A 447 -14.88 -1.87 -3.41
N PRO A 448 -14.62 -3.16 -3.61
CA PRO A 448 -15.57 -4.07 -4.26
C PRO A 448 -16.97 -4.05 -3.61
N TYR A 449 -17.02 -3.76 -2.31
CA TYR A 449 -18.26 -3.77 -1.52
C TYR A 449 -18.99 -2.42 -1.48
N THR A 450 -18.37 -1.38 -1.99
CA THR A 450 -18.91 0.00 -2.02
C THR A 450 -18.82 0.66 -3.39
N SER A 451 -18.56 -0.13 -4.44
CA SER A 451 -18.43 0.34 -5.83
C SER A 451 -19.69 1.03 -6.36
N PHE A 452 -20.87 0.73 -5.80
CA PHE A 452 -22.13 1.40 -6.11
C PHE A 452 -22.11 2.92 -5.84
N LEU A 453 -21.19 3.42 -5.02
CA LEU A 453 -20.98 4.86 -4.81
C LEU A 453 -20.53 5.57 -6.08
N ALA A 454 -19.89 4.85 -7.00
CA ALA A 454 -19.39 5.36 -8.27
C ALA A 454 -20.41 5.29 -9.43
N ASP A 455 -21.63 4.83 -9.19
CA ASP A 455 -22.68 4.70 -10.20
C ASP A 455 -23.22 6.08 -10.60
N GLU A 456 -22.78 6.59 -11.74
CA GLU A 456 -23.18 7.89 -12.27
C GLU A 456 -24.64 7.92 -12.74
N SER A 457 -25.25 6.75 -13.03
CA SER A 457 -26.64 6.63 -13.47
C SER A 457 -27.65 6.66 -12.32
N ALA A 458 -27.18 6.48 -11.08
CA ALA A 458 -28.03 6.49 -9.91
C ALA A 458 -28.63 7.89 -9.63
N PRO A 459 -29.86 7.99 -9.14
CA PRO A 459 -30.44 9.29 -8.81
C PRO A 459 -29.67 10.00 -7.70
N ALA A 460 -29.61 11.35 -7.75
CA ALA A 460 -28.89 12.18 -6.77
C ALA A 460 -29.25 11.83 -5.31
N ARG A 461 -30.54 11.65 -5.02
CA ARG A 461 -31.06 11.27 -3.70
C ARG A 461 -30.52 9.94 -3.16
N SER A 462 -29.99 9.06 -4.03
CA SER A 462 -29.44 7.78 -3.59
C SER A 462 -28.21 7.93 -2.68
N LEU A 463 -27.49 9.06 -2.77
CA LEU A 463 -26.33 9.34 -1.91
C LEU A 463 -26.71 9.53 -0.44
N ALA A 464 -27.91 10.03 -0.16
CA ALA A 464 -28.44 10.19 1.19
C ALA A 464 -29.03 8.89 1.76
N ASP A 465 -29.33 7.91 0.93
CA ASP A 465 -29.98 6.68 1.35
C ASP A 465 -28.99 5.69 2.00
N VAL A 466 -28.72 5.97 3.27
CA VAL A 466 -27.83 5.12 4.10
C VAL A 466 -28.34 3.69 4.16
N ARG A 467 -29.66 3.47 4.21
CA ARG A 467 -30.26 2.13 4.27
C ARG A 467 -29.95 1.33 3.01
N LEU A 468 -30.13 1.94 1.84
CA LEU A 468 -29.80 1.32 0.56
C LEU A 468 -28.30 0.98 0.47
N HIS A 469 -27.44 1.89 0.93
CA HIS A 469 -25.98 1.64 0.94
C HIS A 469 -25.60 0.47 1.86
N LEU A 470 -26.20 0.39 3.05
CA LEU A 470 -25.95 -0.70 4.00
C LEU A 470 -26.45 -2.04 3.45
N GLU A 471 -27.61 -2.06 2.80
CA GLU A 471 -28.16 -3.25 2.17
C GLU A 471 -27.26 -3.75 1.06
N ARG A 472 -26.88 -2.87 0.11
CA ARG A 472 -25.97 -3.22 -1.01
C ARG A 472 -24.60 -3.69 -0.52
N ALA A 473 -23.97 -2.97 0.41
CA ALA A 473 -22.70 -3.37 0.98
C ALA A 473 -22.82 -4.68 1.76
N GLY A 474 -23.91 -4.86 2.52
CA GLY A 474 -24.18 -6.07 3.29
C GLY A 474 -24.33 -7.32 2.43
N VAL A 475 -24.90 -7.19 1.23
CA VAL A 475 -24.96 -8.27 0.23
C VAL A 475 -23.56 -8.52 -0.37
N ALA A 476 -22.86 -7.46 -0.71
CA ALA A 476 -21.55 -7.57 -1.36
C ALA A 476 -20.49 -8.21 -0.45
N VAL A 477 -20.48 -7.92 0.85
CA VAL A 477 -19.50 -8.51 1.80
C VAL A 477 -19.72 -10.00 2.07
N GLU A 478 -20.92 -10.56 1.80
CA GLU A 478 -21.16 -11.99 1.90
C GLU A 478 -20.24 -12.80 0.96
N ARG A 479 -19.78 -12.19 -0.11
CA ARG A 479 -18.83 -12.80 -1.05
C ARG A 479 -17.45 -13.07 -0.44
N LEU A 480 -17.12 -12.49 0.72
CA LEU A 480 -15.90 -12.84 1.47
C LEU A 480 -15.88 -14.32 1.93
N ARG A 481 -17.03 -15.00 1.91
CA ARG A 481 -17.09 -16.46 2.15
C ARG A 481 -16.41 -17.28 1.04
N GLU A 482 -16.25 -16.69 -0.14
CA GLU A 482 -15.55 -17.33 -1.26
C GLU A 482 -14.04 -17.32 -0.95
N ALA A 483 -13.50 -18.51 -0.62
CA ALA A 483 -12.08 -18.64 -0.24
C ALA A 483 -11.17 -18.93 -1.44
N GLU A 484 -11.73 -19.37 -2.54
CA GLU A 484 -11.06 -19.81 -3.77
C GLU A 484 -11.67 -19.14 -5.00
N GLY A 485 -11.12 -19.40 -6.18
CA GLY A 485 -11.55 -18.78 -7.42
C GLY A 485 -11.03 -17.35 -7.58
N ILE A 486 -11.37 -16.77 -8.73
CA ILE A 486 -11.00 -15.36 -9.06
C ILE A 486 -11.44 -14.41 -7.93
N SER A 487 -12.67 -14.57 -7.46
CA SER A 487 -13.22 -13.73 -6.39
C SER A 487 -12.44 -13.88 -5.09
N GLY A 488 -12.14 -15.11 -4.67
CA GLY A 488 -11.40 -15.39 -3.44
C GLY A 488 -10.01 -14.72 -3.44
N VAL A 489 -9.25 -14.89 -4.50
CA VAL A 489 -7.91 -14.33 -4.67
C VAL A 489 -7.95 -12.80 -4.79
N SER A 490 -8.86 -12.28 -5.63
CA SER A 490 -8.98 -10.83 -5.87
C SER A 490 -9.32 -10.05 -4.60
N GLN A 491 -10.25 -10.57 -3.78
CA GLN A 491 -10.65 -9.94 -2.52
C GLN A 491 -9.50 -9.83 -1.53
N ARG A 492 -8.69 -10.88 -1.39
CA ARG A 492 -7.57 -10.90 -0.42
C ARG A 492 -6.38 -10.12 -0.89
N ALA A 493 -6.07 -10.14 -2.18
CA ALA A 493 -5.09 -9.23 -2.76
C ALA A 493 -5.51 -7.75 -2.58
N GLY A 494 -6.79 -7.44 -2.78
CA GLY A 494 -7.35 -6.11 -2.55
C GLY A 494 -7.29 -5.69 -1.08
N LYS A 495 -7.65 -6.57 -0.16
CA LYS A 495 -7.55 -6.36 1.29
C LYS A 495 -6.11 -6.02 1.72
N PHE A 496 -5.13 -6.80 1.27
CA PHE A 496 -3.73 -6.56 1.56
C PHE A 496 -3.26 -5.18 1.08
N ASN A 497 -3.71 -4.74 -0.09
CA ASN A 497 -3.39 -3.40 -0.61
C ASN A 497 -3.92 -2.28 0.30
N PHE A 498 -5.09 -2.45 0.91
CA PHE A 498 -5.62 -1.50 1.89
C PHE A 498 -4.79 -1.52 3.19
N GLN A 499 -4.51 -2.68 3.75
CA GLN A 499 -3.75 -2.85 4.99
C GLN A 499 -2.31 -2.32 4.88
N SER A 500 -1.67 -2.52 3.73
CA SER A 500 -0.30 -2.09 3.45
C SER A 500 -0.21 -0.70 2.82
N ALA A 501 -1.33 0.03 2.66
CA ALA A 501 -1.35 1.35 2.03
C ALA A 501 -0.33 2.30 2.66
N GLN A 502 0.58 2.83 1.84
CA GLN A 502 1.52 3.88 2.22
C GLN A 502 1.13 5.24 1.64
N LEU A 503 0.24 5.26 0.66
CA LEU A 503 -0.22 6.47 -0.01
C LEU A 503 -1.67 6.75 0.38
N ALA A 504 -1.99 8.01 0.60
CA ALA A 504 -3.37 8.46 0.85
C ALA A 504 -4.21 8.54 -0.44
N ARG A 505 -4.04 7.56 -1.34
CA ARG A 505 -4.82 7.37 -2.56
C ARG A 505 -5.77 6.19 -2.38
N SER A 506 -6.85 6.15 -3.15
CA SER A 506 -7.64 4.92 -3.29
C SER A 506 -6.71 3.78 -3.68
N ALA A 507 -6.90 2.61 -3.08
CA ALA A 507 -6.08 1.43 -3.35
C ALA A 507 -6.28 1.00 -4.80
N SER A 508 -5.57 1.64 -5.70
CA SER A 508 -5.43 1.22 -7.08
C SER A 508 -4.22 0.34 -7.17
N ALA A 509 -4.37 -0.78 -7.81
CA ALA A 509 -3.39 -1.76 -8.25
C ALA A 509 -2.03 -1.74 -7.53
N PRO A 510 -1.42 -2.87 -7.26
CA PRO A 510 -0.07 -2.89 -6.74
C PRO A 510 0.76 -1.95 -7.60
N ALA A 511 1.54 -1.07 -6.96
CA ALA A 511 2.55 -0.32 -7.65
C ALA A 511 3.55 -1.34 -8.23
N PHE A 512 3.26 -1.85 -9.42
CA PHE A 512 4.25 -2.48 -10.28
C PHE A 512 5.20 -1.38 -10.76
N GLY A 513 5.79 -0.69 -9.80
CA GLY A 513 6.93 0.17 -10.01
C GLY A 513 8.13 -0.72 -10.19
N GLY A 514 8.60 -0.81 -11.42
CA GLY A 514 9.83 -1.49 -11.73
C GLY A 514 10.95 -1.02 -10.81
N LEU A 515 11.51 -1.92 -10.05
CA LEU A 515 12.84 -1.77 -9.48
C LEU A 515 13.83 -1.96 -10.64
N ALA A 516 14.10 -0.88 -11.38
CA ALA A 516 15.35 -0.75 -12.11
C ALA A 516 16.40 -0.34 -11.09
N GLY A 517 17.25 -1.24 -10.70
CA GLY A 517 18.34 -0.98 -9.77
C GLY A 517 19.17 -2.22 -9.52
N ALA A 518 19.64 -2.88 -10.60
CA ALA A 518 20.83 -3.71 -10.49
C ALA A 518 22.06 -2.80 -10.69
N PRO A 519 23.10 -2.89 -9.86
CA PRO A 519 24.34 -2.17 -10.10
C PRO A 519 25.01 -2.71 -11.36
N ALA A 520 25.27 -1.85 -12.32
CA ALA A 520 26.12 -2.14 -13.47
C ALA A 520 27.56 -2.31 -12.97
N GLY A 521 28.01 -3.54 -12.91
CA GLY A 521 29.40 -3.90 -12.70
C GLY A 521 29.81 -4.99 -13.69
N GLY A 522 30.68 -4.67 -14.64
CA GLY A 522 31.36 -5.66 -15.44
C GLY A 522 31.30 -5.42 -16.95
N ARG A 523 32.28 -4.74 -17.47
CA ARG A 523 32.63 -4.70 -18.91
C ARG A 523 32.92 -6.12 -19.42
N GLY A 524 32.20 -6.58 -20.42
CA GLY A 524 32.50 -7.75 -21.21
C GLY A 524 32.11 -7.49 -22.66
N ALA A 525 33.09 -7.70 -23.56
CA ALA A 525 33.09 -7.38 -24.97
C ALA A 525 31.96 -8.04 -25.76
N GLY A 526 31.52 -7.33 -26.81
CA GLY A 526 30.41 -7.70 -27.68
C GLY A 526 30.67 -8.87 -28.61
N MET A 527 29.58 -9.50 -29.02
CA MET A 527 29.42 -10.15 -30.33
C MET A 527 28.01 -9.90 -30.84
N PRO A 528 27.83 -9.69 -32.16
CA PRO A 528 26.51 -9.34 -32.72
C PRO A 528 25.65 -10.58 -32.93
N MET A 529 24.38 -10.48 -32.58
CA MET A 529 23.35 -11.46 -32.98
C MET A 529 22.56 -10.96 -34.18
N PRO A 530 22.14 -11.83 -35.08
CA PRO A 530 21.34 -11.47 -36.26
C PRO A 530 19.86 -11.25 -35.92
N GLY A 531 19.23 -10.41 -36.72
CA GLY A 531 17.86 -9.94 -36.53
C GLY A 531 16.79 -11.04 -36.54
N GLY A 532 15.85 -10.90 -35.68
CA GLY A 532 14.58 -11.62 -35.61
C GLY A 532 13.44 -10.61 -35.37
N GLU A 533 12.45 -10.70 -36.23
CA GLU A 533 11.31 -9.80 -36.39
C GLU A 533 10.45 -9.64 -35.14
N GLY A 534 9.87 -8.45 -35.03
CA GLY A 534 9.12 -7.99 -33.88
C GLY A 534 7.87 -8.78 -33.54
N GLY A 535 7.77 -9.15 -32.30
CA GLY A 535 6.53 -9.44 -31.59
C GLY A 535 6.30 -8.34 -30.55
N GLY A 536 5.43 -7.38 -30.88
CA GLY A 536 5.07 -6.32 -29.95
C GLY A 536 4.34 -6.90 -28.74
N TYR A 537 4.97 -6.91 -27.60
CA TYR A 537 4.29 -7.06 -26.32
C TYR A 537 3.55 -5.75 -26.04
N GLY A 538 2.23 -5.79 -26.28
CA GLY A 538 1.33 -4.74 -25.89
C GLY A 538 1.39 -4.55 -24.38
N GLY A 539 2.14 -3.56 -23.94
CA GLY A 539 1.96 -2.98 -22.63
C GLY A 539 0.52 -2.49 -22.57
N ALA A 540 -0.26 -2.96 -21.59
CA ALA A 540 -1.57 -2.42 -21.30
C ALA A 540 -1.38 -0.93 -21.00
N GLY A 541 -1.61 -0.11 -22.02
CA GLY A 541 -1.58 1.34 -21.91
C GLY A 541 -2.63 1.74 -20.90
N PHE A 542 -2.22 2.38 -19.84
CA PHE A 542 -3.12 3.13 -18.97
C PHE A 542 -3.75 4.21 -19.84
N ILE A 543 -5.00 4.00 -20.22
CA ILE A 543 -5.81 5.03 -20.86
C ILE A 543 -5.89 6.17 -19.84
N GLY A 544 -5.24 7.29 -20.15
CA GLY A 544 -5.24 8.51 -19.37
C GLY A 544 -6.63 9.11 -19.27
N GLY A 545 -7.42 8.60 -18.30
CA GLY A 545 -8.63 9.24 -17.84
C GLY A 545 -8.33 10.15 -16.65
N ARG A 546 -9.15 11.16 -16.40
CA ARG A 546 -9.22 11.94 -15.16
C ARG A 546 -8.88 11.03 -13.99
N GLY A 547 -8.01 11.43 -13.07
CA GLY A 547 -7.57 10.61 -11.93
C GLY A 547 -8.74 10.13 -11.07
N GLY A 548 -9.47 9.18 -11.60
CA GLY A 548 -10.60 8.53 -10.97
C GLY A 548 -10.15 7.65 -9.83
N ASN A 549 -11.02 7.47 -8.84
CA ASN A 549 -10.81 6.48 -7.80
C ASN A 549 -10.91 5.08 -8.42
N THR A 550 -10.02 4.21 -8.02
CA THR A 550 -9.96 2.85 -8.54
C THR A 550 -10.38 1.85 -7.47
N TYR A 551 -10.97 0.76 -7.89
CA TYR A 551 -11.21 -0.42 -7.07
C TYR A 551 -10.94 -1.68 -7.88
N ARG A 552 -10.73 -2.79 -7.19
CA ARG A 552 -10.55 -4.08 -7.84
C ARG A 552 -11.90 -4.76 -7.99
N ASP A 553 -12.25 -5.09 -9.21
CA ASP A 553 -13.43 -5.88 -9.50
C ASP A 553 -13.15 -7.35 -9.18
N ILE A 554 -14.00 -7.95 -8.34
CA ILE A 554 -13.78 -9.30 -7.81
C ILE A 554 -14.20 -10.42 -8.77
N ASP A 555 -14.96 -10.11 -9.81
CA ASP A 555 -15.38 -11.11 -10.79
C ASP A 555 -14.37 -11.25 -11.92
N SER A 556 -13.78 -10.14 -12.34
CA SER A 556 -12.81 -10.11 -13.44
C SER A 556 -11.36 -10.03 -12.98
N ASP A 557 -11.10 -9.83 -11.68
CA ASP A 557 -9.78 -9.54 -11.11
C ASP A 557 -9.06 -8.37 -11.82
N LYS A 558 -9.83 -7.38 -12.29
CA LYS A 558 -9.32 -6.19 -12.97
C LYS A 558 -9.46 -4.96 -12.10
N THR A 559 -8.53 -4.04 -12.28
CA THR A 559 -8.66 -2.71 -11.68
C THR A 559 -9.63 -1.89 -12.52
N ILE A 560 -10.72 -1.45 -11.91
CA ILE A 560 -11.71 -0.56 -12.50
C ILE A 560 -11.42 0.86 -12.04
N THR A 561 -11.30 1.79 -12.99
CA THR A 561 -11.18 3.22 -12.71
C THR A 561 -12.55 3.86 -12.88
N SER A 562 -13.03 4.55 -11.85
CA SER A 562 -14.27 5.31 -11.89
C SER A 562 -13.98 6.79 -11.93
N ASN A 563 -14.59 7.49 -12.87
CA ASN A 563 -14.58 8.94 -12.94
C ASN A 563 -15.74 9.58 -12.16
N GLY A 564 -16.67 8.77 -11.64
CA GLY A 564 -17.84 9.20 -10.89
C GLY A 564 -17.57 9.60 -9.44
N VAL A 565 -16.33 9.46 -8.96
CA VAL A 565 -15.92 9.87 -7.61
C VAL A 565 -14.59 10.59 -7.69
N GLN A 566 -14.51 11.79 -7.13
CA GLN A 566 -13.27 12.56 -7.03
C GLN A 566 -13.14 13.25 -5.67
N ASN A 567 -11.92 13.56 -5.26
CA ASN A 567 -11.65 14.33 -4.06
C ASN A 567 -11.16 15.73 -4.45
N ALA A 568 -11.73 16.77 -3.82
CA ALA A 568 -11.39 18.16 -4.04
C ALA A 568 -11.34 18.90 -2.70
N GLY A 569 -10.18 19.45 -2.35
CA GLY A 569 -9.96 19.97 -0.99
C GLY A 569 -10.25 18.87 0.05
N LYS A 570 -11.08 19.17 1.03
CA LYS A 570 -11.51 18.22 2.06
C LYS A 570 -12.77 17.41 1.69
N GLU A 571 -13.39 17.68 0.53
CA GLU A 571 -14.66 17.07 0.13
C GLU A 571 -14.44 15.93 -0.87
N THR A 572 -15.31 14.93 -0.76
CA THR A 572 -15.52 13.92 -1.79
C THR A 572 -16.71 14.34 -2.64
N LEU A 573 -16.54 14.32 -3.95
CA LEU A 573 -17.56 14.66 -4.94
C LEU A 573 -18.02 13.38 -5.64
N TYR A 574 -19.33 13.23 -5.78
CA TYR A 574 -19.98 12.11 -6.45
C TYR A 574 -20.74 12.60 -7.68
N LYS A 575 -20.46 12.02 -8.83
CA LYS A 575 -21.13 12.36 -10.08
C LYS A 575 -22.47 11.63 -10.19
N ARG A 576 -23.50 12.36 -10.57
CA ARG A 576 -24.83 11.84 -10.89
C ARG A 576 -25.34 12.56 -12.12
N GLY A 577 -25.35 11.85 -13.25
CA GLY A 577 -25.59 12.47 -14.56
C GLY A 577 -24.56 13.56 -14.84
N ASN A 578 -25.06 14.80 -15.04
CA ASN A 578 -24.20 15.98 -15.28
C ASN A 578 -23.85 16.78 -14.02
N GLN A 579 -24.27 16.31 -12.84
CA GLN A 579 -24.12 17.03 -11.58
C GLN A 579 -23.13 16.34 -10.66
N TRP A 580 -22.22 17.12 -10.08
CA TRP A 580 -21.38 16.73 -8.97
C TRP A 580 -22.05 17.09 -7.64
N ILE A 581 -22.06 16.16 -6.70
CA ILE A 581 -22.63 16.35 -5.36
C ILE A 581 -21.50 16.15 -4.34
N ALA A 582 -21.21 17.20 -3.58
CA ALA A 582 -20.26 17.12 -2.48
C ALA A 582 -20.84 16.30 -1.33
N ASN A 583 -19.97 15.53 -0.63
CA ASN A 583 -20.40 14.71 0.51
C ASN A 583 -21.09 15.53 1.60
N ASN A 584 -20.74 16.80 1.78
CA ASN A 584 -21.37 17.72 2.74
C ASN A 584 -22.76 18.21 2.31
N ALA A 585 -23.18 17.96 1.08
CA ALA A 585 -24.49 18.34 0.53
C ALA A 585 -25.32 17.13 0.06
N LYS A 586 -24.86 15.89 0.34
CA LYS A 586 -25.50 14.65 -0.13
C LYS A 586 -26.92 14.42 0.41
N ASP A 587 -27.27 15.08 1.51
CA ASP A 587 -28.59 15.04 2.15
C ASP A 587 -29.64 15.90 1.43
N LEU A 588 -29.23 16.70 0.45
CA LEU A 588 -30.12 17.58 -0.32
C LEU A 588 -30.54 16.92 -1.64
N ASP A 589 -31.82 17.07 -1.95
CA ASP A 589 -32.39 16.75 -3.26
C ASP A 589 -32.55 18.07 -4.04
N PRO A 590 -31.81 18.28 -5.13
CA PRO A 590 -31.86 19.55 -5.88
C PRO A 590 -33.24 19.93 -6.40
N GLU A 591 -34.13 18.95 -6.58
CA GLU A 591 -35.50 19.20 -7.05
C GLU A 591 -36.47 19.54 -5.91
N LYS A 592 -36.33 18.85 -4.76
CA LYS A 592 -37.23 18.98 -3.64
C LYS A 592 -36.82 20.06 -2.65
N ASP A 593 -35.51 20.27 -2.47
CA ASP A 593 -34.96 21.21 -1.48
C ASP A 593 -34.57 22.56 -2.10
N LYS A 594 -35.16 22.95 -3.24
CA LYS A 594 -34.88 24.22 -3.94
C LYS A 594 -34.87 25.45 -3.01
N ALA A 595 -35.74 25.48 -2.02
CA ALA A 595 -35.83 26.60 -1.06
C ALA A 595 -34.59 26.69 -0.14
N LYS A 596 -33.82 25.62 0.01
CA LYS A 596 -32.61 25.56 0.84
C LYS A 596 -31.32 25.75 0.02
N ILE A 597 -31.41 25.74 -1.31
CA ILE A 597 -30.30 25.76 -2.24
C ILE A 597 -30.29 27.09 -2.97
N GLN A 598 -29.19 27.81 -2.90
CA GLN A 598 -28.98 29.03 -3.67
C GLN A 598 -28.35 28.65 -5.02
N GLU A 599 -29.02 28.94 -6.12
CA GLU A 599 -28.45 28.77 -7.46
C GLU A 599 -27.52 29.93 -7.78
N ILE A 600 -26.34 29.62 -8.31
CA ILE A 600 -25.31 30.60 -8.65
C ILE A 600 -24.72 30.27 -10.01
N LYS A 601 -24.63 31.28 -10.85
CA LYS A 601 -23.93 31.13 -12.14
C LYS A 601 -22.42 31.19 -11.91
N ARG A 602 -21.70 30.20 -12.45
CA ARG A 602 -20.24 30.17 -12.43
C ARG A 602 -19.66 31.46 -13.01
N PHE A 603 -18.64 32.02 -12.34
CA PHE A 603 -17.97 33.27 -12.70
C PHE A 603 -18.83 34.53 -12.61
N SER A 604 -20.01 34.50 -11.99
CA SER A 604 -20.77 35.71 -11.65
C SER A 604 -20.16 36.46 -10.48
N ASP A 605 -20.67 37.66 -10.18
CA ASP A 605 -20.20 38.45 -9.02
C ASP A 605 -20.47 37.74 -7.70
N GLU A 606 -21.60 37.02 -7.59
CA GLU A 606 -21.98 36.19 -6.45
C GLU A 606 -21.00 35.03 -6.29
N TYR A 607 -20.61 34.35 -7.40
CA TYR A 607 -19.61 33.30 -7.39
C TYR A 607 -18.27 33.82 -6.85
N PHE A 608 -17.81 34.97 -7.35
CA PHE A 608 -16.56 35.57 -6.86
C PHE A 608 -16.66 36.08 -5.42
N ALA A 609 -17.84 36.46 -4.95
CA ALA A 609 -18.04 36.79 -3.53
C ALA A 609 -17.81 35.55 -2.65
N ILE A 610 -18.31 34.36 -3.05
CA ILE A 610 -18.06 33.10 -2.37
C ILE A 610 -16.57 32.74 -2.40
N VAL A 611 -15.93 32.83 -3.56
CA VAL A 611 -14.50 32.54 -3.73
C VAL A 611 -13.63 33.39 -2.78
N ARG A 612 -13.98 34.67 -2.59
CA ARG A 612 -13.26 35.56 -1.66
C ARG A 612 -13.47 35.22 -0.19
N ALA A 613 -14.63 34.69 0.14
CA ALA A 613 -14.98 34.32 1.51
C ALA A 613 -14.54 32.89 1.89
N ASN A 614 -14.24 32.05 0.91
CA ASN A 614 -13.84 30.67 1.06
C ASN A 614 -12.38 30.51 1.50
N THR A 615 -12.11 29.42 2.19
CA THR A 615 -10.75 28.90 2.37
C THR A 615 -10.19 28.33 1.06
N GLN A 616 -8.89 28.03 1.03
CA GLN A 616 -8.24 27.41 -0.13
C GLN A 616 -8.86 26.04 -0.47
N ASP A 617 -9.20 25.24 0.57
CA ASP A 617 -9.84 23.93 0.39
C ASP A 617 -11.23 24.05 -0.20
N GLU A 618 -12.05 24.99 0.30
CA GLU A 618 -13.37 25.26 -0.24
C GLU A 618 -13.30 25.73 -1.70
N ASN A 619 -12.31 26.57 -2.04
CA ASN A 619 -12.07 26.98 -3.42
C ASN A 619 -11.56 25.85 -4.31
N SER A 620 -10.88 24.85 -3.75
CA SER A 620 -10.49 23.64 -4.48
C SER A 620 -11.70 22.82 -4.90
N VAL A 621 -12.76 22.81 -4.09
CA VAL A 621 -14.04 22.16 -4.44
C VAL A 621 -14.71 22.88 -5.62
N LEU A 622 -14.80 24.21 -5.59
CA LEU A 622 -15.35 24.98 -6.71
C LEU A 622 -14.53 24.79 -8.01
N ALA A 623 -13.20 24.72 -7.88
CA ALA A 623 -12.30 24.55 -8.99
C ALA A 623 -12.38 23.15 -9.66
N ALA A 624 -12.96 22.16 -8.98
CA ALA A 624 -13.13 20.81 -9.53
C ALA A 624 -14.23 20.72 -10.59
N GLN A 625 -15.16 21.69 -10.60
CA GLN A 625 -16.25 21.77 -11.59
C GLN A 625 -15.70 22.15 -12.97
N GLN A 626 -16.08 21.43 -14.01
CA GLN A 626 -15.74 21.75 -15.39
C GLN A 626 -16.87 22.52 -16.11
N GLU A 627 -16.57 23.00 -17.32
CA GLU A 627 -17.57 23.65 -18.16
C GLU A 627 -18.71 22.68 -18.51
N GLY A 628 -19.94 23.14 -18.40
CA GLY A 628 -21.14 22.34 -18.66
C GLY A 628 -21.54 21.37 -17.54
N GLU A 629 -20.80 21.28 -16.43
CA GLU A 629 -21.17 20.49 -15.27
C GLU A 629 -21.82 21.37 -14.20
N GLU A 630 -22.68 20.78 -13.37
CA GLU A 630 -23.25 21.42 -12.19
C GLU A 630 -22.56 20.92 -10.91
N LEU A 631 -22.49 21.74 -9.86
CA LEU A 631 -21.92 21.38 -8.58
C LEU A 631 -22.86 21.76 -7.44
N LEU A 632 -23.33 20.75 -6.68
CA LEU A 632 -24.05 20.93 -5.43
C LEU A 632 -23.08 20.80 -4.26
N VAL A 633 -22.94 21.88 -3.47
CA VAL A 633 -21.96 21.96 -2.37
C VAL A 633 -22.49 22.82 -1.24
N ARG A 634 -22.02 22.58 -0.01
CA ARG A 634 -22.36 23.41 1.16
C ARG A 634 -21.12 24.12 1.69
N PHE A 635 -21.19 25.45 1.83
CA PHE A 635 -20.17 26.26 2.47
C PHE A 635 -20.76 27.01 3.65
N ARG A 636 -20.13 26.93 4.81
CA ARG A 636 -20.57 27.65 6.04
C ARG A 636 -22.05 27.48 6.35
N GLY A 637 -22.59 26.28 6.15
CA GLY A 637 -23.99 25.93 6.39
C GLY A 637 -24.96 26.25 5.25
N GLN A 638 -24.59 27.11 4.30
CA GLN A 638 -25.41 27.43 3.12
C GLN A 638 -25.11 26.50 1.97
N ALA A 639 -26.16 25.95 1.34
CA ALA A 639 -26.03 25.10 0.16
C ALA A 639 -26.10 25.93 -1.14
N TYR A 640 -25.25 25.58 -2.09
CA TYR A 640 -25.12 26.23 -3.39
C TYR A 640 -25.20 25.19 -4.50
N LEU A 641 -25.99 25.51 -5.53
CA LEU A 641 -25.95 24.83 -6.82
C LEU A 641 -25.27 25.76 -7.83
N VAL A 642 -24.02 25.45 -8.17
CA VAL A 642 -23.23 26.22 -9.13
C VAL A 642 -23.44 25.63 -10.52
N LYS A 643 -23.90 26.49 -11.47
CA LYS A 643 -24.21 26.13 -12.86
C LYS A 643 -23.30 26.82 -13.86
#